data_c1db4ffd73fcdcbec895cb36aab388e6
#
_entry.id   c1db4ffd73fcdcbec895cb36aab388e6
#
_cell.length_a   1.000
_cell.length_b   1.000
_cell.length_c   1.000
_cell.angle_alpha   90.00
_cell.angle_beta   90.00
_cell.angle_gamma   90.00
#
_symmetry.space_group_name_H-M   'P 1'
#
loop_
_entity.id
_entity.type
_entity.pdbx_description
1 polymer ?
#
loop_
_entity_poly.entity_id
_entity_poly.type
_entity_poly.pdbx_seq_one_letter_code
_entity_poly.pdbx_strand_id
1 'polypeptide(L)'
;MVRLRRKLLRDTLLLGAALTLAAVAADQGHGLSSLENWAYDRRARAFQFFTPPPTDKLVHLDIDDNALNVIGRWPWSRSTLAELMNEIHLAGPKVVAMDIVFSEPDKVRYEPIDPTRSDSAMQRIDPDALLTEAFKRCGNVIVPVTLGSFDVPNPIDQAIESFYRTDLEADDAAATEHLAAAGFSKADISKAVGHGDLLQGRRSAAYSLVRQALFQKDEPLNNIESRLLKSLSSHAVARWNSATTHLLEDAYTASVANRTALRFAIPLQVKESALTVEKLQNAPLDCFGQVVTGAAFVDHDFAGEAVVRDSALLIAQDQRAFLQLGLALACKMLNVDLAKVRVETDRVILPLPPDGKDHIDIPVRTVKSLHNVPAVMYIPWFGTGMWETMYDWPDHREKRQHFSMNEVWEGCLTRHKIEANNRNIDDALFELLDSSRLGLDPQVAKKYFNPSVPPADQFAPRRELARLALSELQKSGKEKSFAELAKLRPLSPDESFQRDGIEAAKSALAEILPESEKLEEQADFLRLRLHQAIGDRAVLIGLAPSSSTADVVTTSLHNRTPGVVVHGTIFNAILTRHFWKAAPAYVTILLTLLAGFATAVITVWLSPVPAMLLSVLLLSGYVLLNGLLFFDHYGLIVGLAGPCVAITIVWAGCAMLQTIIEARERALITRRFQQYVDPALHNYYMENPKRMDIKGEMKELTVVFTDLANFTKMAEKLGEKSVELLNRYMGLMVPIIRRNSGYLNKFLGDGIMFFYGAPMDNPEHARDAVATALTMQQAMAKFNAELVAEGLPELGVRAGISTGRMVVGDAGSSDASDYTVLGDAVNLGARLESANKYLGTRILMTARTAELAKDKFIYCPIGKLRVVGKTEGVFVFEGVVPGEGPNDVKDRIQLTTAMIRAYQAGEFAVCIVAAEELVERFAASGKLAALYHEVCQQYLRDGAPADFDGSITLAEK
;
A
#
# COMPACT_ATOMS: atom_id res chain seq x y z
N MET A 1 37.97 7.80 -18.76
CA MET A 1 36.63 7.31 -19.14
C MET A 1 36.43 5.80 -18.89
N VAL A 2 37.21 4.86 -19.48
CA VAL A 2 36.96 3.40 -19.34
C VAL A 2 37.00 2.88 -17.87
N ARG A 3 38.01 3.29 -17.08
CA ARG A 3 38.10 2.90 -15.64
C ARG A 3 36.92 3.44 -14.80
N LEU A 4 36.47 4.64 -15.08
CA LEU A 4 35.39 5.31 -14.37
C LEU A 4 34.03 4.64 -14.69
N ARG A 5 33.76 4.34 -15.97
CA ARG A 5 32.58 3.61 -16.42
C ARG A 5 32.52 2.20 -15.82
N ARG A 6 33.64 1.51 -15.67
CA ARG A 6 33.73 0.20 -14.97
C ARG A 6 33.44 0.32 -13.47
N LYS A 7 33.86 1.41 -12.83
CA LYS A 7 33.57 1.66 -11.41
C LYS A 7 32.08 1.95 -11.20
N LEU A 8 31.48 2.82 -12.02
CA LEU A 8 30.06 3.14 -11.99
C LEU A 8 29.21 1.86 -12.16
N LEU A 9 29.54 1.04 -13.16
CA LEU A 9 28.85 -0.24 -13.43
C LEU A 9 28.93 -1.17 -12.21
N ARG A 10 30.10 -1.33 -11.61
CA ARG A 10 30.27 -2.16 -10.43
C ARG A 10 29.50 -1.64 -9.23
N ASP A 11 29.61 -0.33 -8.95
CA ASP A 11 28.98 0.28 -7.75
C ASP A 11 27.44 0.29 -7.88
N THR A 12 26.88 0.49 -9.08
CA THR A 12 25.45 0.38 -9.35
C THR A 12 24.95 -1.07 -9.20
N LEU A 13 25.68 -2.06 -9.72
CA LEU A 13 25.32 -3.47 -9.56
C LEU A 13 25.40 -3.92 -8.09
N LEU A 14 26.40 -3.49 -7.35
CA LEU A 14 26.51 -3.80 -5.92
C LEU A 14 25.38 -3.18 -5.11
N LEU A 15 25.03 -1.91 -5.38
CA LEU A 15 23.88 -1.27 -4.75
C LEU A 15 22.58 -1.98 -5.11
N GLY A 16 22.39 -2.30 -6.40
CA GLY A 16 21.21 -3.05 -6.86
C GLY A 16 21.07 -4.40 -6.18
N ALA A 17 22.16 -5.15 -6.05
CA ALA A 17 22.19 -6.42 -5.32
C ALA A 17 21.86 -6.25 -3.83
N ALA A 18 22.44 -5.24 -3.16
CA ALA A 18 22.15 -4.96 -1.76
C ALA A 18 20.69 -4.59 -1.52
N LEU A 19 20.11 -3.73 -2.37
CA LEU A 19 18.69 -3.34 -2.30
C LEU A 19 17.77 -4.52 -2.60
N THR A 20 18.14 -5.37 -3.56
CA THR A 20 17.37 -6.60 -3.85
C THR A 20 17.35 -7.55 -2.65
N LEU A 21 18.51 -7.76 -2.01
CA LEU A 21 18.61 -8.58 -0.81
C LEU A 21 17.83 -7.97 0.36
N ALA A 22 17.82 -6.65 0.49
CA ALA A 22 16.99 -5.96 1.48
C ALA A 22 15.49 -6.18 1.23
N ALA A 23 15.04 -6.16 -0.04
CA ALA A 23 13.65 -6.47 -0.38
C ALA A 23 13.30 -7.93 -0.04
N VAL A 24 14.18 -8.89 -0.35
CA VAL A 24 13.99 -10.30 0.04
C VAL A 24 13.94 -10.44 1.57
N ALA A 25 14.82 -9.78 2.30
CA ALA A 25 14.83 -9.84 3.76
C ALA A 25 13.56 -9.24 4.37
N ALA A 26 13.07 -8.12 3.83
CA ALA A 26 11.82 -7.49 4.26
C ALA A 26 10.60 -8.38 4.00
N ASP A 27 10.57 -9.05 2.85
CA ASP A 27 9.51 -10.00 2.49
C ASP A 27 9.52 -11.22 3.42
N GLN A 28 10.66 -11.86 3.61
CA GLN A 28 10.79 -13.05 4.47
C GLN A 28 10.65 -12.73 5.97
N GLY A 29 10.95 -11.50 6.38
CA GLY A 29 10.75 -10.99 7.74
C GLY A 29 9.33 -10.47 8.01
N HIS A 30 8.37 -10.76 7.13
CA HIS A 30 6.97 -10.28 7.23
C HIS A 30 6.79 -8.76 7.20
N GLY A 31 7.83 -7.97 6.88
CA GLY A 31 7.74 -6.52 6.76
C GLY A 31 6.87 -6.04 5.60
N LEU A 32 6.57 -6.90 4.62
CA LEU A 32 5.72 -6.60 3.47
C LEU A 32 4.33 -7.26 3.54
N SER A 33 3.95 -7.90 4.67
CA SER A 33 2.70 -8.65 4.80
C SER A 33 1.45 -7.83 4.51
N SER A 34 1.37 -6.59 4.99
CA SER A 34 0.23 -5.70 4.73
C SER A 34 0.09 -5.37 3.24
N LEU A 35 1.23 -5.18 2.55
CA LEU A 35 1.24 -4.92 1.10
C LEU A 35 0.86 -6.19 0.32
N GLU A 36 1.33 -7.36 0.75
CA GLU A 36 0.97 -8.65 0.13
C GLU A 36 -0.51 -8.95 0.32
N ASN A 37 -1.06 -8.75 1.52
CA ASN A 37 -2.49 -8.92 1.80
C ASN A 37 -3.34 -7.97 0.95
N TRP A 38 -2.95 -6.69 0.85
CA TRP A 38 -3.61 -5.74 -0.05
C TRP A 38 -3.53 -6.19 -1.52
N ALA A 39 -2.37 -6.66 -1.96
CA ALA A 39 -2.17 -7.15 -3.32
C ALA A 39 -2.99 -8.43 -3.60
N TYR A 40 -3.12 -9.31 -2.61
CA TYR A 40 -3.99 -10.49 -2.67
C TYR A 40 -5.45 -10.08 -2.90
N ASP A 41 -5.99 -9.16 -2.08
CA ASP A 41 -7.38 -8.70 -2.21
C ASP A 41 -7.64 -8.03 -3.57
N ARG A 42 -6.65 -7.27 -4.07
CA ARG A 42 -6.73 -6.66 -5.41
C ARG A 42 -6.72 -7.72 -6.52
N ARG A 43 -5.90 -8.75 -6.42
CA ARG A 43 -5.90 -9.87 -7.37
C ARG A 43 -7.23 -10.61 -7.36
N ALA A 44 -7.72 -10.97 -6.18
CA ALA A 44 -9.01 -11.65 -6.02
C ALA A 44 -10.18 -10.88 -6.65
N ARG A 45 -10.13 -9.54 -6.63
CA ARG A 45 -11.15 -8.67 -7.26
C ARG A 45 -10.97 -8.47 -8.75
N ALA A 46 -9.73 -8.47 -9.26
CA ALA A 46 -9.42 -8.03 -10.62
C ALA A 46 -9.17 -9.18 -11.60
N PHE A 47 -8.75 -10.35 -11.10
CA PHE A 47 -8.30 -11.45 -11.93
C PHE A 47 -9.09 -12.74 -11.63
N GLN A 48 -10.24 -12.88 -12.29
CA GLN A 48 -11.08 -14.07 -12.24
C GLN A 48 -11.68 -14.39 -13.61
N PHE A 49 -10.85 -14.38 -14.66
CA PHE A 49 -11.26 -14.64 -16.04
C PHE A 49 -11.35 -16.14 -16.34
N PHE A 50 -10.55 -16.95 -15.64
CA PHE A 50 -10.46 -18.40 -15.82
C PHE A 50 -11.09 -19.19 -14.66
N THR A 51 -11.68 -18.48 -13.69
CA THR A 51 -12.38 -19.11 -12.57
C THR A 51 -13.55 -19.96 -13.10
N PRO A 52 -13.66 -21.23 -12.75
CA PRO A 52 -14.78 -22.06 -13.18
C PRO A 52 -16.09 -21.57 -12.58
N PRO A 53 -17.24 -21.85 -13.21
CA PRO A 53 -18.51 -21.55 -12.58
C PRO A 53 -18.67 -22.35 -11.28
N PRO A 54 -19.44 -21.84 -10.32
CA PRO A 54 -19.73 -22.56 -9.08
C PRO A 54 -20.51 -23.86 -9.38
N THR A 55 -20.54 -24.80 -8.41
CA THR A 55 -21.29 -26.04 -8.59
C THR A 55 -22.81 -25.78 -8.58
N ASP A 56 -23.56 -26.54 -9.37
CA ASP A 56 -25.04 -26.54 -9.30
C ASP A 56 -25.59 -27.38 -8.16
N LYS A 57 -24.73 -27.96 -7.31
CA LYS A 57 -25.11 -28.85 -6.21
C LYS A 57 -25.32 -28.13 -4.87
N LEU A 58 -25.16 -26.82 -4.81
CA LEU A 58 -25.35 -26.02 -3.60
C LEU A 58 -26.57 -25.11 -3.72
N VAL A 59 -27.30 -24.96 -2.63
CA VAL A 59 -28.33 -23.95 -2.45
C VAL A 59 -28.19 -23.32 -1.06
N HIS A 60 -28.24 -22.01 -1.02
CA HIS A 60 -28.39 -21.24 0.22
C HIS A 60 -29.86 -20.94 0.45
N LEU A 61 -30.38 -21.29 1.63
CA LEU A 61 -31.66 -20.82 2.14
C LEU A 61 -31.39 -19.70 3.15
N ASP A 62 -31.50 -18.47 2.67
CA ASP A 62 -31.10 -17.29 3.40
C ASP A 62 -32.18 -16.82 4.38
N ILE A 63 -31.82 -16.63 5.63
CA ILE A 63 -32.61 -15.87 6.60
C ILE A 63 -32.32 -14.40 6.35
N ASP A 64 -32.93 -13.88 5.30
CA ASP A 64 -32.76 -12.53 4.80
C ASP A 64 -33.79 -11.53 5.35
N ASP A 65 -33.73 -10.27 4.95
CA ASP A 65 -34.68 -9.23 5.38
C ASP A 65 -36.11 -9.57 4.96
N ASN A 66 -36.29 -10.25 3.83
CA ASN A 66 -37.63 -10.66 3.36
C ASN A 66 -38.23 -11.75 4.28
N ALA A 67 -37.43 -12.74 4.65
CA ALA A 67 -37.83 -13.76 5.62
C ALA A 67 -38.14 -13.14 7.00
N LEU A 68 -37.31 -12.20 7.47
CA LEU A 68 -37.52 -11.51 8.75
C LEU A 68 -38.81 -10.66 8.77
N ASN A 69 -39.16 -10.04 7.65
CA ASN A 69 -40.36 -9.24 7.54
C ASN A 69 -41.66 -10.08 7.56
N VAL A 70 -41.61 -11.30 7.02
CA VAL A 70 -42.76 -12.17 6.87
C VAL A 70 -42.92 -13.14 8.04
N ILE A 71 -41.83 -13.79 8.45
CA ILE A 71 -41.87 -14.81 9.52
C ILE A 71 -41.81 -14.16 10.92
N GLY A 72 -41.10 -13.02 11.00
CA GLY A 72 -40.90 -12.28 12.22
C GLY A 72 -39.44 -12.12 12.61
N ARG A 73 -39.26 -11.41 13.73
CA ARG A 73 -37.92 -11.05 14.22
C ARG A 73 -37.09 -12.27 14.64
N TRP A 74 -35.83 -12.34 14.20
CA TRP A 74 -34.87 -13.33 14.66
C TRP A 74 -34.40 -13.08 16.10
N PRO A 75 -34.18 -14.13 16.92
CA PRO A 75 -34.22 -15.57 16.60
C PRO A 75 -35.65 -16.14 16.64
N TRP A 76 -35.95 -16.99 15.65
CA TRP A 76 -37.22 -17.68 15.59
C TRP A 76 -37.31 -18.81 16.64
N SER A 77 -38.52 -19.14 17.08
CA SER A 77 -38.72 -20.30 17.97
C SER A 77 -38.34 -21.58 17.21
N ARG A 78 -37.90 -22.60 17.95
CA ARG A 78 -37.58 -23.90 17.37
C ARG A 78 -38.79 -24.65 16.82
N SER A 79 -40.01 -24.32 17.27
CA SER A 79 -41.21 -24.78 16.60
C SER A 79 -41.34 -24.26 15.18
N THR A 80 -41.05 -22.97 14.93
CA THR A 80 -41.02 -22.38 13.58
C THR A 80 -39.95 -23.03 12.72
N LEU A 81 -38.73 -23.25 13.27
CA LEU A 81 -37.66 -23.95 12.55
C LEU A 81 -38.04 -25.40 12.23
N ALA A 82 -38.78 -26.08 13.11
CA ALA A 82 -39.27 -27.43 12.86
C ALA A 82 -40.24 -27.50 11.68
N GLU A 83 -41.15 -26.52 11.59
CA GLU A 83 -42.06 -26.41 10.44
C GLU A 83 -41.30 -26.17 9.12
N LEU A 84 -40.38 -25.24 9.11
CA LEU A 84 -39.51 -24.99 7.94
C LEU A 84 -38.73 -26.26 7.54
N MET A 85 -38.15 -26.97 8.52
CA MET A 85 -37.43 -28.22 8.26
C MET A 85 -38.32 -29.33 7.70
N ASN A 86 -39.59 -29.41 8.11
CA ASN A 86 -40.53 -30.34 7.53
C ASN A 86 -40.81 -30.04 6.05
N GLU A 87 -40.98 -28.77 5.67
CA GLU A 87 -41.16 -28.41 4.23
C GLU A 87 -39.89 -28.67 3.41
N ILE A 88 -38.71 -28.37 3.99
CA ILE A 88 -37.43 -28.66 3.36
C ILE A 88 -37.27 -30.16 3.14
N HIS A 89 -37.64 -30.98 4.14
CA HIS A 89 -37.63 -32.46 4.03
C HIS A 89 -38.49 -32.95 2.86
N LEU A 90 -39.70 -32.42 2.71
CA LEU A 90 -40.60 -32.80 1.61
C LEU A 90 -40.06 -32.46 0.24
N ALA A 91 -39.20 -31.47 0.12
CA ALA A 91 -38.51 -31.12 -1.11
C ALA A 91 -37.33 -32.03 -1.45
N GLY A 92 -36.89 -32.90 -0.56
CA GLY A 92 -35.91 -33.95 -0.81
C GLY A 92 -34.46 -33.47 -1.03
N PRO A 93 -33.89 -32.59 -0.22
CA PRO A 93 -32.49 -32.27 -0.29
C PRO A 93 -31.61 -33.46 0.06
N LYS A 94 -30.43 -33.55 -0.55
CA LYS A 94 -29.48 -34.62 -0.28
C LYS A 94 -28.86 -34.50 1.12
N VAL A 95 -28.59 -33.28 1.55
CA VAL A 95 -28.02 -32.92 2.86
C VAL A 95 -28.40 -31.48 3.21
N VAL A 96 -28.65 -31.24 4.49
CA VAL A 96 -28.94 -29.90 5.02
C VAL A 96 -27.89 -29.55 6.08
N ALA A 97 -27.21 -28.42 5.92
CA ALA A 97 -26.32 -27.87 6.94
C ALA A 97 -26.92 -26.58 7.49
N MET A 98 -26.86 -26.40 8.81
CA MET A 98 -27.38 -25.23 9.48
C MET A 98 -26.21 -24.44 10.07
N ASP A 99 -26.21 -23.14 9.81
CA ASP A 99 -25.30 -22.17 10.44
C ASP A 99 -26.05 -21.40 11.53
N ILE A 100 -26.66 -22.16 12.44
CA ILE A 100 -27.49 -21.69 13.57
C ILE A 100 -27.15 -22.50 14.78
N VAL A 101 -26.66 -21.85 15.84
CA VAL A 101 -26.23 -22.50 17.07
C VAL A 101 -27.43 -22.91 17.94
N PHE A 102 -27.43 -24.15 18.44
CA PHE A 102 -28.48 -24.77 19.24
C PHE A 102 -27.96 -25.25 20.63
N SER A 103 -27.28 -24.36 21.35
CA SER A 103 -26.62 -24.69 22.63
C SER A 103 -27.50 -24.54 23.88
N GLU A 104 -28.59 -23.75 23.76
CA GLU A 104 -29.49 -23.47 24.88
C GLU A 104 -30.89 -24.01 24.58
N PRO A 105 -31.64 -24.53 25.59
CA PRO A 105 -32.99 -24.99 25.39
C PRO A 105 -33.97 -23.85 25.12
N ASP A 106 -34.98 -24.09 24.23
CA ASP A 106 -36.05 -23.14 24.00
C ASP A 106 -37.13 -23.27 25.06
N LYS A 107 -37.91 -22.21 25.24
CA LYS A 107 -38.94 -22.20 26.32
C LYS A 107 -40.13 -23.07 25.96
N VAL A 108 -40.46 -24.03 26.82
CA VAL A 108 -41.70 -24.80 26.74
C VAL A 108 -42.90 -23.86 26.86
N ARG A 109 -43.90 -24.04 25.98
CA ARG A 109 -45.14 -23.26 25.97
C ARG A 109 -46.35 -24.15 26.23
N TYR A 110 -47.42 -23.53 26.66
CA TYR A 110 -48.71 -24.16 26.81
C TYR A 110 -49.69 -23.42 25.93
N GLU A 111 -50.31 -24.09 24.99
CA GLU A 111 -51.22 -23.54 24.05
C GLU A 111 -52.55 -24.26 24.12
N PRO A 112 -53.72 -23.58 23.96
CA PRO A 112 -55.00 -24.27 23.94
C PRO A 112 -55.07 -25.22 22.74
N ILE A 113 -55.59 -26.45 22.95
CA ILE A 113 -55.78 -27.42 21.85
C ILE A 113 -56.70 -26.84 20.78
N ASP A 114 -57.72 -26.11 21.22
CA ASP A 114 -58.61 -25.34 20.32
C ASP A 114 -58.61 -23.87 20.74
N PRO A 115 -57.90 -23.01 19.94
CA PRO A 115 -57.81 -21.57 20.23
C PRO A 115 -59.16 -20.85 20.09
N THR A 116 -60.18 -21.47 19.49
CA THR A 116 -61.54 -20.90 19.35
C THR A 116 -62.40 -21.12 20.58
N ARG A 117 -62.00 -21.99 21.49
CA ARG A 117 -62.71 -22.33 22.70
C ARG A 117 -62.00 -21.84 23.95
N SER A 118 -62.65 -21.05 24.77
CA SER A 118 -62.12 -20.51 26.01
C SER A 118 -61.85 -21.55 27.10
N ASP A 119 -62.49 -22.73 27.03
CA ASP A 119 -62.41 -23.87 27.93
C ASP A 119 -61.53 -24.99 27.37
N SER A 120 -60.75 -24.74 26.31
CA SER A 120 -59.93 -25.74 25.69
C SER A 120 -58.82 -26.19 26.64
N ALA A 121 -58.52 -27.49 26.64
CA ALA A 121 -57.41 -28.04 27.36
C ALA A 121 -56.09 -27.51 26.81
N MET A 122 -55.11 -27.25 27.72
CA MET A 122 -53.79 -26.74 27.31
C MET A 122 -52.88 -27.92 26.92
N GLN A 123 -52.29 -27.83 25.73
CA GLN A 123 -51.26 -28.74 25.27
C GLN A 123 -49.87 -28.17 25.59
N ARG A 124 -49.02 -29.00 26.15
CA ARG A 124 -47.61 -28.65 26.33
C ARG A 124 -46.89 -28.76 24.98
N ILE A 125 -46.33 -27.65 24.52
CA ILE A 125 -45.49 -27.59 23.35
C ILE A 125 -44.03 -27.49 23.78
N ASP A 126 -43.22 -28.45 23.36
CA ASP A 126 -41.79 -28.50 23.60
C ASP A 126 -41.10 -28.23 22.23
N PRO A 127 -40.59 -27.03 22.03
CA PRO A 127 -40.04 -26.66 20.70
C PRO A 127 -38.77 -27.48 20.36
N ASP A 128 -37.96 -27.86 21.35
CA ASP A 128 -36.78 -28.68 21.13
C ASP A 128 -37.13 -30.10 20.68
N ALA A 129 -38.19 -30.68 21.26
CA ALA A 129 -38.68 -31.99 20.85
C ALA A 129 -39.25 -31.95 19.42
N LEU A 130 -39.97 -30.89 19.06
CA LEU A 130 -40.48 -30.70 17.68
C LEU A 130 -39.37 -30.61 16.65
N LEU A 131 -38.36 -29.80 16.92
CA LEU A 131 -37.20 -29.67 16.02
C LEU A 131 -36.37 -30.94 15.95
N THR A 132 -36.21 -31.66 17.09
CA THR A 132 -35.57 -32.98 17.11
C THR A 132 -36.25 -33.97 16.17
N GLU A 133 -37.58 -34.04 16.21
CA GLU A 133 -38.35 -34.92 15.33
C GLU A 133 -38.24 -34.49 13.83
N ALA A 134 -38.24 -33.19 13.55
CA ALA A 134 -38.02 -32.67 12.22
C ALA A 134 -36.62 -33.03 11.66
N PHE A 135 -35.59 -32.90 12.46
CA PHE A 135 -34.22 -33.35 12.09
C PHE A 135 -34.15 -34.84 11.83
N LYS A 136 -34.81 -35.65 12.67
CA LYS A 136 -34.87 -37.09 12.48
C LYS A 136 -35.58 -37.49 11.19
N ARG A 137 -36.68 -36.81 10.84
CA ARG A 137 -37.40 -37.02 9.55
C ARG A 137 -36.52 -36.62 8.37
N CYS A 138 -35.85 -35.48 8.45
CA CYS A 138 -34.94 -35.00 7.40
C CYS A 138 -33.77 -35.97 7.15
N GLY A 139 -33.24 -36.58 8.21
CA GLY A 139 -32.28 -37.69 8.18
C GLY A 139 -30.84 -37.29 7.89
N ASN A 140 -30.57 -36.25 7.06
CA ASN A 140 -29.25 -35.83 6.68
C ASN A 140 -28.98 -34.37 7.07
N VAL A 141 -28.92 -34.11 8.38
CA VAL A 141 -28.71 -32.76 8.94
C VAL A 141 -27.33 -32.66 9.58
N ILE A 142 -26.64 -31.56 9.32
CA ILE A 142 -25.39 -31.14 9.95
C ILE A 142 -25.67 -29.89 10.78
N VAL A 143 -25.31 -29.91 12.06
CA VAL A 143 -25.48 -28.79 13.00
C VAL A 143 -24.15 -28.16 13.37
N PRO A 144 -24.10 -26.87 13.71
CA PRO A 144 -22.87 -26.21 14.07
C PRO A 144 -22.37 -26.57 15.46
N VAL A 145 -21.04 -26.47 15.60
CA VAL A 145 -20.34 -26.32 16.87
C VAL A 145 -19.53 -25.03 16.80
N THR A 146 -19.37 -24.33 17.92
CA THR A 146 -18.51 -23.15 18.00
C THR A 146 -17.39 -23.36 19.04
N LEU A 147 -16.27 -22.70 18.81
CA LEU A 147 -15.03 -22.99 19.51
C LEU A 147 -14.69 -21.97 20.60
N GLY A 148 -15.25 -20.81 20.58
CA GLY A 148 -14.89 -19.72 21.47
C GLY A 148 -13.55 -19.04 21.11
N SER A 149 -13.21 -18.00 21.87
CA SER A 149 -11.97 -17.27 21.65
C SER A 149 -10.77 -18.20 21.84
N PHE A 150 -9.81 -18.12 20.90
CA PHE A 150 -8.52 -18.82 20.96
C PHE A 150 -7.52 -18.11 21.88
N ASP A 151 -7.97 -17.48 22.94
CA ASP A 151 -7.05 -16.90 23.90
C ASP A 151 -6.21 -18.03 24.50
N VAL A 152 -4.91 -17.90 24.35
CA VAL A 152 -3.98 -18.70 25.17
C VAL A 152 -4.46 -18.53 26.60
N PRO A 153 -4.78 -19.59 27.30
CA PRO A 153 -5.25 -19.46 28.67
C PRO A 153 -4.27 -18.56 29.41
N ASN A 154 -4.72 -17.38 29.77
CA ASN A 154 -3.91 -16.43 30.51
C ASN A 154 -3.46 -17.20 31.79
N PRO A 155 -2.19 -17.14 32.19
CA PRO A 155 -1.77 -17.82 33.40
C PRO A 155 -2.66 -17.56 34.64
N ILE A 156 -3.29 -16.37 34.69
CA ILE A 156 -4.24 -16.03 35.73
C ILE A 156 -5.54 -16.85 35.61
N ASP A 157 -6.05 -17.07 34.39
CA ASP A 157 -7.29 -17.82 34.16
C ASP A 157 -7.09 -19.30 34.51
N GLN A 158 -5.94 -19.86 34.17
CA GLN A 158 -5.56 -21.22 34.58
C GLN A 158 -5.45 -21.34 36.12
N ALA A 159 -4.90 -20.36 36.80
CA ALA A 159 -4.80 -20.32 38.22
C ALA A 159 -6.19 -20.22 38.87
N ILE A 160 -7.10 -19.44 38.35
CA ILE A 160 -8.49 -19.30 38.79
C ILE A 160 -9.24 -20.61 38.60
N GLU A 161 -9.16 -21.24 37.43
CA GLU A 161 -9.79 -22.54 37.17
C GLU A 161 -9.22 -23.64 38.12
N SER A 162 -7.91 -23.72 38.25
CA SER A 162 -7.25 -24.68 39.14
C SER A 162 -7.69 -24.52 40.60
N PHE A 163 -7.85 -23.29 41.06
CA PHE A 163 -8.34 -22.97 42.38
C PHE A 163 -9.77 -23.51 42.60
N TYR A 164 -10.71 -23.13 41.72
CA TYR A 164 -12.10 -23.57 41.82
C TYR A 164 -12.29 -25.09 41.57
N ARG A 165 -11.39 -25.74 40.86
CA ARG A 165 -11.40 -27.23 40.77
C ARG A 165 -11.19 -27.91 42.10
N THR A 166 -10.56 -27.26 43.07
CA THR A 166 -10.37 -27.78 44.41
C THR A 166 -11.50 -27.44 45.38
N ASP A 167 -12.15 -26.27 45.18
CA ASP A 167 -13.30 -25.82 45.99
C ASP A 167 -14.21 -24.90 45.15
N LEU A 168 -15.26 -25.48 44.57
CA LEU A 168 -16.24 -24.74 43.75
C LEU A 168 -17.05 -23.70 44.55
N GLU A 169 -17.10 -23.84 45.89
CA GLU A 169 -17.84 -22.93 46.79
C GLU A 169 -16.95 -21.84 47.40
N ALA A 170 -15.67 -21.78 47.03
CA ALA A 170 -14.80 -20.72 47.50
C ALA A 170 -15.34 -19.35 47.02
N ASP A 171 -15.30 -18.36 47.92
CA ASP A 171 -15.68 -17.00 47.57
C ASP A 171 -14.60 -16.28 46.76
N ASP A 172 -15.00 -15.14 46.19
CA ASP A 172 -14.09 -14.34 45.36
C ASP A 172 -12.91 -13.76 46.17
N ALA A 173 -13.08 -13.60 47.49
CA ALA A 173 -12.02 -13.12 48.37
C ALA A 173 -10.93 -14.21 48.53
N ALA A 174 -11.32 -15.47 48.76
CA ALA A 174 -10.40 -16.59 48.80
C ALA A 174 -9.68 -16.83 47.47
N ALA A 175 -10.38 -16.70 46.37
CA ALA A 175 -9.77 -16.75 45.02
C ALA A 175 -8.73 -15.63 44.81
N THR A 176 -9.06 -14.43 45.25
CA THR A 176 -8.16 -13.27 45.19
C THR A 176 -6.90 -13.44 46.04
N GLU A 177 -7.04 -14.00 47.23
CA GLU A 177 -5.94 -14.34 48.14
C GLU A 177 -5.03 -15.42 47.51
N HIS A 178 -5.62 -16.46 46.95
CA HIS A 178 -4.91 -17.52 46.23
C HIS A 178 -4.07 -16.96 45.07
N LEU A 179 -4.65 -16.10 44.26
CA LEU A 179 -3.95 -15.47 43.14
C LEU A 179 -2.78 -14.57 43.60
N ALA A 180 -2.98 -13.84 44.73
CA ALA A 180 -1.91 -13.07 45.33
C ALA A 180 -0.77 -13.96 45.85
N ALA A 181 -1.10 -15.08 46.47
CA ALA A 181 -0.14 -16.09 46.92
C ALA A 181 0.60 -16.77 45.76
N ALA A 182 -0.03 -16.92 44.59
CA ALA A 182 0.57 -17.43 43.36
C ALA A 182 1.48 -16.43 42.66
N GLY A 183 1.57 -15.17 43.15
CA GLY A 183 2.52 -14.16 42.65
C GLY A 183 1.97 -13.23 41.58
N PHE A 184 0.67 -13.23 41.32
CA PHE A 184 0.06 -12.28 40.37
C PHE A 184 0.03 -10.83 40.92
N SER A 185 0.16 -9.83 40.05
CA SER A 185 0.14 -8.44 40.47
C SER A 185 -1.27 -7.99 40.92
N LYS A 186 -1.33 -7.02 41.86
CA LYS A 186 -2.63 -6.44 42.28
C LYS A 186 -3.44 -5.86 41.13
N ALA A 187 -2.76 -5.34 40.08
CA ALA A 187 -3.41 -4.80 38.90
C ALA A 187 -4.08 -5.90 38.04
N ASP A 188 -3.37 -7.04 37.84
CA ASP A 188 -3.91 -8.17 37.09
C ASP A 188 -5.09 -8.83 37.81
N ILE A 189 -4.98 -8.99 39.12
CA ILE A 189 -6.05 -9.51 39.96
C ILE A 189 -7.28 -8.58 39.92
N SER A 190 -7.08 -7.27 40.08
CA SER A 190 -8.19 -6.30 40.03
C SER A 190 -8.86 -6.27 38.64
N LYS A 191 -8.10 -6.49 37.61
CA LYS A 191 -8.62 -6.62 36.25
C LYS A 191 -9.47 -7.89 36.11
N ALA A 192 -8.97 -9.04 36.52
CA ALA A 192 -9.68 -10.30 36.46
C ALA A 192 -11.01 -10.26 37.26
N VAL A 193 -11.01 -9.70 38.46
CA VAL A 193 -12.24 -9.51 39.26
C VAL A 193 -13.23 -8.58 38.54
N GLY A 194 -12.76 -7.46 37.97
CA GLY A 194 -13.59 -6.48 37.29
C GLY A 194 -14.20 -6.97 35.96
N HIS A 195 -13.58 -7.94 35.28
CA HIS A 195 -14.08 -8.52 34.01
C HIS A 195 -14.97 -9.75 34.22
N GLY A 196 -15.17 -10.22 35.44
CA GLY A 196 -15.97 -11.42 35.74
C GLY A 196 -15.22 -12.73 35.47
N ASP A 197 -13.88 -12.68 35.34
CA ASP A 197 -13.04 -13.86 35.05
C ASP A 197 -13.13 -14.92 36.18
N LEU A 198 -13.42 -14.51 37.42
CA LEU A 198 -13.64 -15.43 38.55
C LEU A 198 -14.86 -16.32 38.33
N LEU A 199 -15.99 -15.73 37.86
CA LEU A 199 -17.21 -16.52 37.56
C LEU A 199 -16.96 -17.46 36.38
N GLN A 200 -16.25 -16.98 35.34
CA GLN A 200 -15.89 -17.79 34.19
C GLN A 200 -14.96 -18.94 34.57
N GLY A 201 -13.96 -18.69 35.44
CA GLY A 201 -13.06 -19.72 35.95
C GLY A 201 -13.80 -20.75 36.79
N ARG A 202 -14.79 -20.36 37.60
CA ARG A 202 -15.67 -21.30 38.36
C ARG A 202 -16.49 -22.19 37.42
N ARG A 203 -17.07 -21.63 36.34
CA ARG A 203 -17.77 -22.39 35.28
C ARG A 203 -16.84 -23.36 34.57
N SER A 204 -15.63 -22.94 34.21
CA SER A 204 -14.63 -23.82 33.61
C SER A 204 -14.22 -24.98 34.54
N ALA A 205 -14.02 -24.70 35.81
CA ALA A 205 -13.71 -25.71 36.81
C ALA A 205 -14.84 -26.75 36.95
N ALA A 206 -16.09 -26.30 37.04
CA ALA A 206 -17.25 -27.21 37.09
C ALA A 206 -17.33 -28.11 35.85
N TYR A 207 -17.17 -27.52 34.65
CA TYR A 207 -17.14 -28.25 33.38
C TYR A 207 -16.01 -29.31 33.37
N SER A 208 -14.79 -28.93 33.74
CA SER A 208 -13.63 -29.82 33.77
C SER A 208 -13.84 -31.01 34.74
N LEU A 209 -14.42 -30.77 35.91
CA LEU A 209 -14.74 -31.80 36.89
C LEU A 209 -15.80 -32.79 36.39
N VAL A 210 -16.88 -32.27 35.82
CA VAL A 210 -17.95 -33.10 35.26
C VAL A 210 -17.47 -33.89 34.05
N ARG A 211 -16.71 -33.27 33.16
CA ARG A 211 -16.13 -33.93 31.97
C ARG A 211 -15.20 -35.06 32.37
N GLN A 212 -14.33 -34.84 33.37
CA GLN A 212 -13.44 -35.88 33.88
C GLN A 212 -14.23 -37.05 34.44
N ALA A 213 -15.32 -36.77 35.16
CA ALA A 213 -16.20 -37.76 35.70
C ALA A 213 -16.88 -38.61 34.62
N LEU A 214 -17.45 -37.96 33.60
CA LEU A 214 -18.13 -38.60 32.47
C LEU A 214 -17.17 -39.41 31.58
N PHE A 215 -15.91 -39.00 31.50
CA PHE A 215 -14.88 -39.76 30.76
C PHE A 215 -14.57 -41.10 31.41
N GLN A 216 -14.58 -41.13 32.74
CA GLN A 216 -14.32 -42.37 33.49
C GLN A 216 -15.49 -43.34 33.45
N LYS A 217 -16.71 -42.82 33.55
CA LYS A 217 -17.92 -43.61 33.57
C LYS A 217 -19.13 -42.77 33.14
N ASP A 218 -19.95 -43.33 32.27
CA ASP A 218 -21.20 -42.71 31.86
C ASP A 218 -22.24 -42.89 32.96
N GLU A 219 -22.46 -41.83 33.73
CA GLU A 219 -23.34 -41.89 34.89
C GLU A 219 -24.17 -40.58 35.01
N PRO A 220 -25.37 -40.66 35.62
CA PRO A 220 -26.26 -39.51 35.81
C PRO A 220 -25.63 -38.48 36.76
N LEU A 221 -26.03 -37.21 36.59
CA LEU A 221 -25.51 -36.06 37.36
C LEU A 221 -25.54 -36.30 38.89
N ASN A 222 -26.66 -36.87 39.45
CA ASN A 222 -26.79 -37.12 40.89
C ASN A 222 -25.66 -38.03 41.43
N ASN A 223 -25.16 -38.97 40.65
CA ASN A 223 -24.04 -39.83 41.04
C ASN A 223 -22.72 -39.05 41.00
N ILE A 224 -22.53 -38.19 39.97
CA ILE A 224 -21.37 -37.31 39.85
C ILE A 224 -21.34 -36.32 41.01
N GLU A 225 -22.45 -35.63 41.29
CA GLU A 225 -22.61 -34.72 42.41
C GLU A 225 -22.32 -35.42 43.78
N SER A 226 -22.91 -36.59 44.00
CA SER A 226 -22.67 -37.39 45.21
C SER A 226 -21.21 -37.78 45.36
N ARG A 227 -20.49 -38.04 44.26
CA ARG A 227 -19.06 -38.38 44.30
C ARG A 227 -18.20 -37.14 44.54
N LEU A 228 -18.52 -36.01 43.92
CA LEU A 228 -17.84 -34.74 44.14
C LEU A 228 -18.01 -34.30 45.61
N LEU A 229 -19.21 -34.37 46.17
CA LEU A 229 -19.49 -34.07 47.58
C LEU A 229 -18.66 -34.97 48.54
N LYS A 230 -18.48 -36.27 48.23
CA LYS A 230 -17.64 -37.17 49.00
C LYS A 230 -16.14 -36.85 48.89
N SER A 231 -15.68 -36.23 47.84
CA SER A 231 -14.27 -35.87 47.64
C SER A 231 -13.90 -34.51 48.24
N LEU A 232 -14.90 -33.70 48.63
CA LEU A 232 -14.69 -32.34 49.16
C LEU A 232 -14.48 -32.38 50.69
N SER A 233 -13.84 -31.34 51.22
CA SER A 233 -13.70 -31.13 52.66
C SER A 233 -15.07 -30.87 53.31
N SER A 234 -15.21 -31.16 54.60
CA SER A 234 -16.44 -30.91 55.37
C SER A 234 -16.88 -29.43 55.34
N HIS A 235 -15.94 -28.50 55.22
CA HIS A 235 -16.20 -27.07 55.07
C HIS A 235 -16.78 -26.72 53.70
N ALA A 236 -16.28 -27.31 52.60
CA ALA A 236 -16.79 -27.11 51.27
C ALA A 236 -18.18 -27.72 51.09
N VAL A 237 -18.41 -28.89 51.65
CA VAL A 237 -19.74 -29.52 51.68
C VAL A 237 -20.77 -28.65 52.43
N ALA A 238 -20.37 -28.04 53.56
CA ALA A 238 -21.28 -27.15 54.32
C ALA A 238 -21.69 -25.87 53.59
N ARG A 239 -20.90 -25.44 52.59
CA ARG A 239 -21.17 -24.26 51.72
C ARG A 239 -21.94 -24.59 50.45
N TRP A 240 -22.10 -25.89 50.16
CA TRP A 240 -22.81 -26.34 48.96
C TRP A 240 -24.25 -25.81 48.90
N ASN A 241 -24.63 -25.14 47.82
CA ASN A 241 -25.91 -24.50 47.71
C ASN A 241 -26.57 -24.79 46.35
N SER A 242 -27.79 -24.30 46.15
CA SER A 242 -28.54 -24.48 44.91
C SER A 242 -27.85 -23.87 43.70
N ALA A 243 -27.07 -22.78 43.86
CA ALA A 243 -26.35 -22.16 42.77
C ALA A 243 -25.23 -23.05 42.21
N THR A 244 -24.53 -23.79 43.12
CA THR A 244 -23.51 -24.75 42.69
C THR A 244 -24.13 -25.99 42.05
N THR A 245 -25.28 -26.46 42.53
CA THR A 245 -26.03 -27.53 41.87
C THR A 245 -26.42 -27.11 40.43
N HIS A 246 -26.98 -25.91 40.26
CA HIS A 246 -27.28 -25.38 38.91
C HIS A 246 -26.03 -25.25 38.04
N LEU A 247 -24.91 -24.79 38.60
CA LEU A 247 -23.65 -24.73 37.88
C LEU A 247 -23.18 -26.09 37.36
N LEU A 248 -23.35 -27.14 38.16
CA LEU A 248 -23.05 -28.52 37.78
C LEU A 248 -24.06 -29.07 36.76
N GLU A 249 -25.33 -28.71 36.86
CA GLU A 249 -26.38 -29.06 35.89
C GLU A 249 -26.02 -28.48 34.51
N ASP A 250 -25.66 -27.20 34.47
CA ASP A 250 -25.19 -26.55 33.23
C ASP A 250 -23.92 -27.21 32.66
N ALA A 251 -22.94 -27.48 33.54
CA ALA A 251 -21.70 -28.16 33.20
C ALA A 251 -21.93 -29.59 32.69
N TYR A 252 -22.87 -30.31 33.30
CA TYR A 252 -23.26 -31.65 32.87
C TYR A 252 -23.92 -31.64 31.49
N THR A 253 -24.90 -30.79 31.31
CA THR A 253 -25.59 -30.62 30.02
C THR A 253 -24.60 -30.28 28.89
N ALA A 254 -23.70 -29.31 29.12
CA ALA A 254 -22.66 -28.95 28.19
C ALA A 254 -21.66 -30.09 27.90
N SER A 255 -21.29 -30.86 28.94
CA SER A 255 -20.36 -31.98 28.78
C SER A 255 -20.95 -33.17 28.03
N VAL A 256 -22.23 -33.47 28.24
CA VAL A 256 -22.98 -34.49 27.49
C VAL A 256 -23.13 -34.05 26.03
N ALA A 257 -23.55 -32.83 25.81
CA ALA A 257 -23.67 -32.26 24.46
C ALA A 257 -22.34 -32.31 23.70
N ASN A 258 -21.24 -31.88 24.33
CA ASN A 258 -19.88 -31.96 23.75
C ASN A 258 -19.47 -33.39 23.41
N ARG A 259 -19.71 -34.34 24.33
CA ARG A 259 -19.41 -35.74 24.06
C ARG A 259 -20.21 -36.31 22.91
N THR A 260 -21.48 -35.96 22.80
CA THR A 260 -22.34 -36.34 21.67
C THR A 260 -21.85 -35.75 20.36
N ALA A 261 -21.44 -34.49 20.37
CA ALA A 261 -20.87 -33.83 19.19
C ALA A 261 -19.56 -34.50 18.73
N LEU A 262 -18.69 -34.92 19.66
CA LEU A 262 -17.43 -35.60 19.35
C LEU A 262 -17.58 -36.91 18.54
N ARG A 263 -18.76 -37.50 18.49
CA ARG A 263 -19.03 -38.68 17.62
C ARG A 263 -18.84 -38.38 16.15
N PHE A 264 -19.06 -37.11 15.75
CA PHE A 264 -18.95 -36.65 14.37
C PHE A 264 -17.55 -36.16 13.98
N ALA A 265 -16.65 -36.05 14.97
CA ALA A 265 -15.27 -35.67 14.75
C ALA A 265 -14.47 -36.87 14.21
N ILE A 266 -13.61 -36.61 13.20
CA ILE A 266 -12.72 -37.62 12.61
C ILE A 266 -11.52 -37.91 13.53
N PRO A 267 -10.99 -39.15 13.56
CA PRO A 267 -9.76 -39.43 14.28
C PRO A 267 -8.56 -38.74 13.62
N LEU A 268 -7.72 -38.08 14.41
CA LEU A 268 -6.48 -37.49 13.91
C LEU A 268 -5.35 -38.53 13.94
N GLN A 269 -4.69 -38.67 12.80
CA GLN A 269 -3.52 -39.56 12.65
C GLN A 269 -2.24 -38.87 13.14
N VAL A 270 -2.15 -37.54 13.05
CA VAL A 270 -1.01 -36.73 13.48
C VAL A 270 -1.53 -35.59 14.37
N LYS A 271 -1.05 -35.52 15.60
CA LYS A 271 -1.53 -34.57 16.62
C LYS A 271 -1.32 -33.09 16.25
N GLU A 272 -0.34 -32.81 15.41
CA GLU A 272 0.04 -31.44 14.97
C GLU A 272 -0.69 -30.99 13.69
N SER A 273 -1.58 -31.80 13.12
CA SER A 273 -2.28 -31.53 11.86
C SER A 273 -3.54 -30.69 12.01
N ALA A 274 -3.96 -30.36 13.24
CA ALA A 274 -5.10 -29.49 13.50
C ALA A 274 -4.87 -28.63 14.75
N LEU A 275 -5.47 -27.44 14.79
CA LEU A 275 -5.48 -26.59 15.98
C LEU A 275 -6.27 -27.30 17.10
N THR A 276 -5.66 -27.49 18.27
CA THR A 276 -6.28 -28.18 19.40
C THR A 276 -6.95 -27.19 20.33
N VAL A 277 -8.22 -27.43 20.67
CA VAL A 277 -8.99 -26.67 21.65
C VAL A 277 -9.30 -27.55 22.86
N GLU A 278 -9.36 -26.95 24.05
CA GLU A 278 -9.67 -27.69 25.29
C GLU A 278 -11.15 -28.05 25.37
N LYS A 279 -12.03 -27.16 24.94
CA LYS A 279 -13.49 -27.38 24.93
C LYS A 279 -14.12 -26.63 23.76
N LEU A 280 -15.30 -27.11 23.31
CA LEU A 280 -16.20 -26.33 22.47
C LEU A 280 -16.86 -25.24 23.32
N GLN A 281 -17.08 -24.08 22.77
CA GLN A 281 -17.85 -23.02 23.43
C GLN A 281 -19.35 -23.39 23.45
N ASN A 282 -19.84 -23.78 22.27
CA ASN A 282 -21.21 -24.20 22.09
C ASN A 282 -21.25 -25.55 21.34
N ALA A 283 -21.72 -26.58 21.96
CA ALA A 283 -22.12 -27.82 21.32
C ALA A 283 -23.65 -27.85 21.18
N PRO A 284 -24.19 -28.51 20.11
CA PRO A 284 -25.63 -28.68 19.99
C PRO A 284 -26.18 -29.47 21.19
N LEU A 285 -27.40 -29.14 21.62
CA LEU A 285 -28.07 -29.90 22.68
C LEU A 285 -28.06 -31.40 22.37
N ASP A 286 -27.97 -32.21 23.40
CA ASP A 286 -27.85 -33.69 23.26
C ASP A 286 -29.00 -34.28 22.44
N CYS A 287 -30.22 -33.78 22.61
CA CYS A 287 -31.39 -34.24 21.82
C CYS A 287 -31.19 -34.06 20.30
N PHE A 288 -30.59 -32.96 19.86
CA PHE A 288 -30.24 -32.74 18.45
C PHE A 288 -29.06 -33.63 18.05
N GLY A 289 -28.00 -33.65 18.89
CA GLY A 289 -26.82 -34.45 18.61
C GLY A 289 -27.13 -35.94 18.44
N GLN A 290 -28.17 -36.49 19.03
CA GLN A 290 -28.56 -37.88 18.87
C GLN A 290 -29.19 -38.24 17.54
N VAL A 291 -29.86 -37.29 16.87
CA VAL A 291 -30.64 -37.53 15.63
C VAL A 291 -29.97 -36.98 14.36
N VAL A 292 -29.07 -36.01 14.47
CA VAL A 292 -28.35 -35.46 13.29
C VAL A 292 -27.29 -36.42 12.79
N THR A 293 -26.83 -36.21 11.58
CA THR A 293 -25.80 -37.06 10.93
C THR A 293 -24.42 -36.41 10.87
N GLY A 294 -24.27 -35.20 11.36
CA GLY A 294 -23.00 -34.47 11.43
C GLY A 294 -23.03 -33.30 12.39
N ALA A 295 -21.84 -32.96 12.90
CA ALA A 295 -21.58 -31.69 13.57
C ALA A 295 -20.28 -31.10 13.01
N ALA A 296 -20.27 -29.79 12.77
CA ALA A 296 -19.15 -29.11 12.12
C ALA A 296 -18.95 -27.71 12.70
N PHE A 297 -17.74 -27.20 12.71
CA PHE A 297 -17.50 -25.85 13.24
C PHE A 297 -17.76 -24.76 12.17
N VAL A 298 -18.18 -23.58 12.67
CA VAL A 298 -18.58 -22.44 11.86
C VAL A 298 -17.71 -21.21 12.04
N ASP A 299 -16.77 -21.23 12.98
CA ASP A 299 -15.89 -20.09 13.24
C ASP A 299 -14.96 -19.78 12.05
N HIS A 300 -14.70 -18.48 11.81
CA HIS A 300 -13.92 -18.01 10.65
C HIS A 300 -12.61 -17.33 11.03
N ASP A 301 -12.56 -16.63 12.19
CA ASP A 301 -11.41 -15.81 12.58
C ASP A 301 -10.43 -16.60 13.46
N PHE A 302 -9.49 -17.28 12.80
CA PHE A 302 -8.41 -17.99 13.49
C PHE A 302 -7.10 -17.23 13.55
N ALA A 303 -6.94 -16.18 12.72
CA ALA A 303 -5.70 -15.44 12.61
C ALA A 303 -5.74 -14.06 13.26
N GLY A 304 -6.91 -13.62 13.76
CA GLY A 304 -7.12 -12.25 14.27
C GLY A 304 -7.01 -11.19 13.17
N GLU A 305 -7.22 -11.59 11.90
CA GLU A 305 -7.22 -10.67 10.76
C GLU A 305 -8.62 -10.10 10.54
N ALA A 306 -8.72 -8.77 10.32
CA ALA A 306 -9.99 -8.11 10.04
C ALA A 306 -10.66 -8.58 8.72
N VAL A 307 -9.93 -9.29 7.86
CA VAL A 307 -10.39 -9.75 6.54
C VAL A 307 -10.22 -11.26 6.44
N VAL A 308 -11.30 -11.97 6.19
CA VAL A 308 -11.31 -13.44 5.97
C VAL A 308 -10.80 -13.75 4.56
N ARG A 309 -9.58 -14.27 4.48
CA ARG A 309 -8.91 -14.72 3.23
C ARG A 309 -8.76 -16.22 3.16
N ASP A 310 -8.74 -16.83 4.29
CA ASP A 310 -8.54 -18.26 4.47
C ASP A 310 -9.39 -18.78 5.63
N SER A 311 -9.49 -20.09 5.75
CA SER A 311 -10.21 -20.75 6.84
C SER A 311 -9.49 -22.03 7.25
N ALA A 312 -9.44 -22.30 8.54
CA ALA A 312 -9.06 -23.61 9.03
C ALA A 312 -10.09 -24.65 8.57
N LEU A 313 -9.63 -25.79 8.12
CA LEU A 313 -10.52 -26.90 7.72
C LEU A 313 -10.80 -27.89 8.84
N LEU A 314 -9.92 -27.93 9.84
CA LEU A 314 -9.92 -28.92 10.89
C LEU A 314 -9.58 -28.29 12.24
N ILE A 315 -10.37 -28.60 13.27
CA ILE A 315 -10.10 -28.21 14.65
C ILE A 315 -10.24 -29.42 15.54
N ALA A 316 -9.21 -29.67 16.34
CA ALA A 316 -9.10 -30.85 17.16
C ALA A 316 -9.57 -30.64 18.59
N GLN A 317 -10.25 -31.64 19.11
CA GLN A 317 -10.50 -31.85 20.54
C GLN A 317 -10.29 -33.34 20.87
N ASP A 318 -9.54 -33.65 21.95
CA ASP A 318 -9.33 -35.02 22.43
C ASP A 318 -8.87 -35.99 21.31
N GLN A 319 -7.91 -35.62 20.51
CA GLN A 319 -7.37 -36.40 19.38
C GLN A 319 -8.38 -36.68 18.25
N ARG A 320 -9.48 -35.95 18.20
CA ARG A 320 -10.46 -35.98 17.12
C ARG A 320 -10.61 -34.58 16.56
N ALA A 321 -10.89 -34.48 15.28
CA ALA A 321 -11.07 -33.16 14.64
C ALA A 321 -12.48 -33.01 14.09
N PHE A 322 -13.09 -31.87 14.40
CA PHE A 322 -14.26 -31.37 13.71
C PHE A 322 -13.86 -30.81 12.34
N LEU A 323 -14.70 -31.05 11.37
CA LEU A 323 -14.57 -30.47 10.05
C LEU A 323 -15.23 -29.09 10.02
N GLN A 324 -14.71 -28.20 9.20
CA GLN A 324 -15.35 -26.94 8.85
C GLN A 324 -16.69 -27.23 8.13
N LEU A 325 -17.73 -26.39 8.33
CA LEU A 325 -19.10 -26.65 7.87
C LEU A 325 -19.18 -26.94 6.36
N GLY A 326 -18.53 -26.13 5.53
CA GLY A 326 -18.49 -26.33 4.06
C GLY A 326 -17.79 -27.63 3.67
N LEU A 327 -16.70 -27.99 4.37
CA LEU A 327 -16.01 -29.27 4.16
C LEU A 327 -16.89 -30.46 4.60
N ALA A 328 -17.55 -30.38 5.76
CA ALA A 328 -18.45 -31.44 6.24
C ALA A 328 -19.63 -31.65 5.27
N LEU A 329 -20.20 -30.55 4.77
CA LEU A 329 -21.26 -30.55 3.76
C LEU A 329 -20.79 -31.24 2.47
N ALA A 330 -19.58 -30.91 1.99
CA ALA A 330 -19.00 -31.53 0.80
C ALA A 330 -18.72 -33.01 0.98
N CYS A 331 -18.20 -33.44 2.14
CA CYS A 331 -18.00 -34.85 2.47
C CYS A 331 -19.31 -35.65 2.44
N LYS A 332 -20.39 -35.09 3.00
CA LYS A 332 -21.73 -35.72 2.94
C LYS A 332 -22.27 -35.78 1.52
N MET A 333 -22.15 -34.69 0.76
CA MET A 333 -22.60 -34.61 -0.63
C MET A 333 -21.91 -35.64 -1.52
N LEU A 334 -20.60 -35.86 -1.30
CA LEU A 334 -19.77 -36.80 -2.03
C LEU A 334 -19.79 -38.23 -1.46
N ASN A 335 -20.51 -38.50 -0.36
CA ASN A 335 -20.52 -39.73 0.39
C ASN A 335 -19.12 -40.22 0.80
N VAL A 336 -18.26 -39.28 1.25
CA VAL A 336 -16.91 -39.57 1.72
C VAL A 336 -16.96 -40.35 3.03
N ASP A 337 -16.21 -41.44 3.13
CA ASP A 337 -16.00 -42.16 4.38
C ASP A 337 -15.03 -41.36 5.25
N LEU A 338 -15.58 -40.68 6.28
CA LEU A 338 -14.83 -39.78 7.15
C LEU A 338 -13.69 -40.50 7.91
N ALA A 339 -13.80 -41.81 8.14
CA ALA A 339 -12.73 -42.59 8.79
C ALA A 339 -11.48 -42.76 7.91
N LYS A 340 -11.63 -42.57 6.59
CA LYS A 340 -10.54 -42.70 5.61
C LYS A 340 -9.94 -41.37 5.18
N VAL A 341 -10.45 -40.26 5.68
CA VAL A 341 -9.89 -38.91 5.44
C VAL A 341 -8.48 -38.86 6.03
N ARG A 342 -7.52 -38.40 5.21
CA ARG A 342 -6.12 -38.26 5.63
C ARG A 342 -5.74 -36.80 5.67
N VAL A 343 -5.02 -36.42 6.70
CA VAL A 343 -4.55 -35.05 6.90
C VAL A 343 -3.03 -35.07 6.87
N GLU A 344 -2.46 -34.41 5.84
CA GLU A 344 -1.03 -34.22 5.67
C GLU A 344 -0.66 -32.76 5.98
N THR A 345 0.61 -32.43 5.99
CA THR A 345 1.06 -31.08 6.33
C THR A 345 0.70 -30.01 5.30
N ASP A 346 0.55 -30.43 4.04
CA ASP A 346 0.30 -29.56 2.88
C ASP A 346 -1.05 -29.79 2.20
N ARG A 347 -1.79 -30.84 2.60
CA ARG A 347 -3.09 -31.18 2.01
C ARG A 347 -3.98 -32.01 2.93
N VAL A 348 -5.28 -31.89 2.70
CA VAL A 348 -6.32 -32.80 3.22
C VAL A 348 -6.82 -33.66 2.05
N ILE A 349 -6.79 -34.98 2.21
CA ILE A 349 -7.13 -35.96 1.17
C ILE A 349 -8.49 -36.57 1.47
N LEU A 350 -9.45 -36.34 0.56
CA LEU A 350 -10.80 -36.89 0.62
C LEU A 350 -10.91 -38.08 -0.35
N PRO A 351 -10.92 -39.33 0.13
CA PRO A 351 -11.11 -40.51 -0.73
C PRO A 351 -12.55 -40.58 -1.19
N LEU A 352 -12.77 -40.72 -2.49
CA LEU A 352 -14.10 -40.82 -3.08
C LEU A 352 -14.55 -42.30 -3.21
N PRO A 353 -15.86 -42.62 -3.03
CA PRO A 353 -16.38 -43.95 -3.28
C PRO A 353 -16.32 -44.33 -4.79
N PRO A 354 -16.33 -45.65 -5.16
CA PRO A 354 -16.55 -46.80 -4.24
C PRO A 354 -15.28 -47.31 -3.55
N ASP A 355 -14.09 -47.16 -4.14
CA ASP A 355 -12.87 -47.84 -3.70
C ASP A 355 -11.79 -46.88 -3.12
N GLY A 356 -12.05 -45.56 -3.14
CA GLY A 356 -11.12 -44.54 -2.64
C GLY A 356 -9.87 -44.34 -3.51
N LYS A 357 -9.82 -44.89 -4.69
CA LYS A 357 -8.71 -44.64 -5.64
C LYS A 357 -8.76 -43.27 -6.24
N ASP A 358 -9.95 -42.76 -6.57
CA ASP A 358 -10.14 -41.32 -6.82
C ASP A 358 -10.22 -40.55 -5.50
N HIS A 359 -9.64 -39.38 -5.47
CA HIS A 359 -9.59 -38.56 -4.29
C HIS A 359 -9.54 -37.07 -4.64
N ILE A 360 -9.87 -36.23 -3.69
CA ILE A 360 -9.71 -34.78 -3.79
C ILE A 360 -8.61 -34.36 -2.82
N ASP A 361 -7.56 -33.77 -3.39
CA ASP A 361 -6.47 -33.14 -2.62
C ASP A 361 -6.78 -31.67 -2.38
N ILE A 362 -7.13 -31.33 -1.16
CA ILE A 362 -7.38 -29.93 -0.75
C ILE A 362 -6.06 -29.36 -0.23
N PRO A 363 -5.47 -28.37 -0.90
CA PRO A 363 -4.21 -27.77 -0.45
C PRO A 363 -4.42 -26.95 0.81
N VAL A 364 -3.56 -27.20 1.80
CA VAL A 364 -3.58 -26.48 3.07
C VAL A 364 -2.18 -26.01 3.44
N ARG A 365 -2.10 -25.11 4.40
CA ARG A 365 -0.86 -24.56 4.95
C ARG A 365 -0.97 -24.34 6.46
N THR A 366 0.16 -24.14 7.11
CA THR A 366 0.18 -23.66 8.49
C THR A 366 0.33 -22.13 8.48
N VAL A 367 -0.61 -21.43 9.10
CA VAL A 367 -0.54 -19.98 9.30
C VAL A 367 0.16 -19.69 10.61
N LYS A 368 1.26 -18.93 10.53
CA LYS A 368 1.99 -18.44 11.68
C LYS A 368 1.33 -17.14 12.14
N SER A 369 0.41 -17.23 13.07
CA SER A 369 -0.20 -16.12 13.80
C SER A 369 0.22 -16.18 15.27
N LEU A 370 -0.55 -15.57 16.18
CA LEU A 370 -0.41 -15.75 17.64
C LEU A 370 -0.40 -17.25 18.02
N HIS A 371 -1.12 -18.06 17.24
CA HIS A 371 -1.14 -19.52 17.33
C HIS A 371 -0.79 -20.09 15.96
N ASN A 372 0.11 -21.09 15.89
CA ASN A 372 0.33 -21.79 14.62
C ASN A 372 -0.94 -22.59 14.28
N VAL A 373 -1.72 -22.09 13.32
CA VAL A 373 -2.96 -22.75 12.86
C VAL A 373 -2.64 -23.65 11.67
N PRO A 374 -2.63 -24.98 11.81
CA PRO A 374 -2.41 -25.91 10.72
C PRO A 374 -3.69 -26.12 9.89
N ALA A 375 -3.59 -26.80 8.78
CA ALA A 375 -4.69 -27.16 7.88
C ALA A 375 -5.58 -25.98 7.44
N VAL A 376 -4.96 -24.84 7.15
CA VAL A 376 -5.64 -23.63 6.67
C VAL A 376 -5.66 -23.61 5.15
N MET A 377 -6.85 -23.46 4.56
CA MET A 377 -7.09 -23.36 3.13
C MET A 377 -7.34 -21.89 2.74
N TYR A 378 -6.77 -21.42 1.62
CA TYR A 378 -7.21 -20.17 1.01
C TYR A 378 -8.61 -20.32 0.44
N ILE A 379 -9.47 -19.33 0.62
CA ILE A 379 -10.84 -19.33 0.12
C ILE A 379 -10.85 -18.82 -1.33
N PRO A 380 -11.09 -19.69 -2.33
CA PRO A 380 -11.18 -19.28 -3.72
C PRO A 380 -12.59 -18.74 -4.00
N TRP A 381 -12.69 -17.45 -4.23
CA TRP A 381 -13.97 -16.80 -4.52
C TRP A 381 -14.39 -17.04 -5.97
N PHE A 382 -15.69 -17.26 -6.19
CA PHE A 382 -16.27 -17.54 -7.49
C PHE A 382 -16.95 -16.30 -8.08
N GLY A 383 -16.23 -15.56 -8.93
CA GLY A 383 -16.72 -14.32 -9.54
C GLY A 383 -16.47 -13.08 -8.67
N THR A 384 -16.76 -11.92 -9.26
CA THR A 384 -16.55 -10.59 -8.65
C THR A 384 -17.87 -9.85 -8.36
N GLY A 385 -19.02 -10.52 -8.57
CA GLY A 385 -20.36 -9.99 -8.31
C GLY A 385 -20.68 -9.82 -6.83
N MET A 386 -21.86 -9.26 -6.54
CA MET A 386 -22.38 -9.21 -5.17
C MET A 386 -22.54 -10.64 -4.64
N TRP A 387 -22.46 -10.82 -3.30
CA TRP A 387 -22.49 -12.17 -2.71
C TRP A 387 -23.82 -12.89 -2.98
N GLU A 388 -24.91 -12.17 -3.15
CA GLU A 388 -26.25 -12.72 -3.48
C GLU A 388 -26.28 -13.42 -4.85
N THR A 389 -25.40 -13.02 -5.76
CA THR A 389 -25.30 -13.56 -7.12
C THR A 389 -23.98 -14.27 -7.40
N MET A 390 -23.08 -14.30 -6.43
CA MET A 390 -21.72 -14.85 -6.62
C MET A 390 -21.72 -16.33 -7.00
N TYR A 391 -22.74 -17.06 -6.51
CA TYR A 391 -22.87 -18.51 -6.75
C TYR A 391 -23.93 -18.85 -7.80
N ASP A 392 -24.50 -17.85 -8.47
CA ASP A 392 -25.44 -18.10 -9.56
C ASP A 392 -24.67 -18.44 -10.84
N TRP A 393 -25.26 -19.32 -11.64
CA TRP A 393 -24.73 -19.65 -12.95
C TRP A 393 -24.95 -18.46 -13.90
N PRO A 394 -23.91 -17.88 -14.53
CA PRO A 394 -24.04 -16.65 -15.32
C PRO A 394 -25.07 -16.75 -16.44
N ASP A 395 -25.15 -17.93 -17.10
CA ASP A 395 -25.99 -18.16 -18.26
C ASP A 395 -27.32 -18.88 -17.93
N HIS A 396 -27.57 -19.21 -16.66
CA HIS A 396 -28.67 -20.06 -16.23
C HIS A 396 -29.36 -19.50 -14.99
N ARG A 397 -30.24 -18.51 -15.16
CA ARG A 397 -31.02 -17.89 -14.05
C ARG A 397 -31.87 -18.89 -13.27
N GLU A 398 -32.27 -20.00 -13.93
CA GLU A 398 -32.99 -21.11 -13.30
C GLU A 398 -32.14 -21.90 -12.29
N LYS A 399 -30.81 -21.76 -12.31
CA LYS A 399 -29.87 -22.38 -11.37
C LYS A 399 -29.41 -21.42 -10.28
N ARG A 400 -30.29 -20.52 -9.89
CA ARG A 400 -30.06 -19.63 -8.75
C ARG A 400 -29.67 -20.44 -7.52
N GLN A 401 -28.67 -19.95 -6.77
CA GLN A 401 -28.18 -20.61 -5.56
C GLN A 401 -28.67 -19.96 -4.25
N HIS A 402 -29.14 -18.72 -4.27
CA HIS A 402 -29.66 -18.01 -3.11
C HIS A 402 -31.18 -17.89 -3.16
N PHE A 403 -31.86 -18.46 -2.17
CA PHE A 403 -33.32 -18.38 -2.01
C PHE A 403 -33.64 -17.84 -0.62
N SER A 404 -34.60 -16.94 -0.54
CA SER A 404 -35.13 -16.46 0.75
C SER A 404 -35.83 -17.60 1.48
N MET A 405 -35.63 -17.72 2.77
CA MET A 405 -36.37 -18.65 3.64
C MET A 405 -37.88 -18.38 3.60
N ASN A 406 -38.32 -17.18 3.19
CA ASN A 406 -39.71 -16.86 2.94
C ASN A 406 -40.36 -17.79 1.88
N GLU A 407 -39.60 -18.25 0.88
CA GLU A 407 -40.12 -19.17 -0.15
C GLU A 407 -40.52 -20.55 0.45
N VAL A 408 -39.80 -20.96 1.48
CA VAL A 408 -40.14 -22.18 2.26
C VAL A 408 -41.34 -21.92 3.16
N TRP A 409 -41.38 -20.72 3.80
CA TRP A 409 -42.48 -20.32 4.69
C TRP A 409 -43.83 -20.20 3.99
N GLU A 410 -43.88 -19.84 2.71
CA GLU A 410 -45.11 -19.87 1.92
C GLU A 410 -45.77 -21.26 1.94
N GLY A 411 -44.94 -22.33 1.90
CA GLY A 411 -45.43 -23.71 2.07
C GLY A 411 -46.03 -23.95 3.45
N CYS A 412 -45.34 -23.49 4.52
CA CYS A 412 -45.85 -23.58 5.89
C CYS A 412 -47.18 -22.86 6.05
N LEU A 413 -47.30 -21.61 5.56
CA LEU A 413 -48.56 -20.82 5.62
C LEU A 413 -49.69 -21.48 4.88
N THR A 414 -49.39 -22.05 3.69
CA THR A 414 -50.41 -22.77 2.93
C THR A 414 -50.87 -24.02 3.69
N ARG A 415 -49.94 -24.76 4.33
CA ARG A 415 -50.30 -25.89 5.19
C ARG A 415 -51.15 -25.46 6.37
N HIS A 416 -50.85 -24.37 7.08
CA HIS A 416 -51.66 -23.85 8.17
C HIS A 416 -53.07 -23.52 7.73
N LYS A 417 -53.27 -22.94 6.55
CA LYS A 417 -54.60 -22.69 5.97
C LYS A 417 -55.34 -23.99 5.70
N ILE A 418 -54.67 -24.99 5.12
CA ILE A 418 -55.25 -26.30 4.89
C ILE A 418 -55.65 -26.97 6.22
N GLU A 419 -54.81 -26.90 7.25
CA GLU A 419 -55.10 -27.45 8.58
C GLU A 419 -56.30 -26.74 9.25
N ALA A 420 -56.40 -25.40 9.11
CA ALA A 420 -57.55 -24.66 9.56
C ALA A 420 -58.85 -25.07 8.81
N ASN A 421 -58.76 -25.18 7.49
CA ASN A 421 -59.90 -25.65 6.70
C ASN A 421 -60.30 -27.10 7.03
N ASN A 422 -59.34 -27.99 7.33
CA ASN A 422 -59.63 -29.34 7.77
C ASN A 422 -60.39 -29.38 9.11
N ARG A 423 -60.00 -28.53 10.07
CA ARG A 423 -60.79 -28.37 11.32
C ARG A 423 -62.21 -27.90 11.03
N ASN A 424 -62.36 -26.88 10.19
CA ASN A 424 -63.67 -26.40 9.78
C ASN A 424 -64.49 -27.47 9.05
N ILE A 425 -63.86 -28.36 8.25
CA ILE A 425 -64.47 -29.49 7.61
C ILE A 425 -64.92 -30.51 8.68
N ASP A 426 -64.07 -30.82 9.66
CA ASP A 426 -64.39 -31.75 10.75
C ASP A 426 -65.60 -31.21 11.58
N ASP A 427 -65.58 -29.92 11.93
CA ASP A 427 -66.66 -29.28 12.67
C ASP A 427 -67.98 -29.28 11.86
N ALA A 428 -67.92 -28.86 10.60
CA ALA A 428 -69.09 -28.90 9.73
C ALA A 428 -69.58 -30.32 9.46
N LEU A 429 -68.69 -31.30 9.34
CA LEU A 429 -69.05 -32.71 9.19
C LEU A 429 -69.72 -33.28 10.46
N PHE A 430 -69.16 -32.92 11.64
CA PHE A 430 -69.75 -33.29 12.91
C PHE A 430 -71.19 -32.73 13.04
N GLU A 431 -71.38 -31.45 12.78
CA GLU A 431 -72.68 -30.76 12.81
C GLU A 431 -73.71 -31.41 11.81
N LEU A 432 -73.19 -31.75 10.58
CA LEU A 432 -73.97 -32.42 9.57
C LEU A 432 -74.47 -33.81 10.02
N LEU A 433 -73.59 -34.60 10.60
CA LEU A 433 -73.89 -35.94 11.07
C LEU A 433 -74.82 -35.95 12.27
N ASP A 434 -74.59 -35.04 13.24
CA ASP A 434 -75.44 -34.89 14.43
C ASP A 434 -76.80 -34.42 14.04
N SER A 435 -76.91 -33.31 13.37
CA SER A 435 -78.19 -32.71 12.94
C SER A 435 -78.99 -33.58 11.95
N SER A 436 -78.30 -34.29 11.05
CA SER A 436 -78.98 -35.22 10.11
C SER A 436 -79.28 -36.61 10.73
N ARG A 437 -78.74 -36.96 11.93
CA ARG A 437 -78.73 -38.27 12.49
C ARG A 437 -78.42 -39.39 11.45
N LEU A 438 -77.50 -39.12 10.61
CA LEU A 438 -76.97 -40.07 9.67
C LEU A 438 -75.83 -40.83 10.33
N GLY A 439 -75.97 -42.15 10.39
CA GLY A 439 -74.90 -43.04 10.83
C GLY A 439 -74.02 -43.41 9.64
N LEU A 440 -72.76 -42.93 9.65
CA LEU A 440 -71.75 -43.44 8.71
C LEU A 440 -71.24 -44.85 9.20
N ASP A 441 -71.10 -45.80 8.24
CA ASP A 441 -70.50 -47.10 8.53
C ASP A 441 -69.14 -46.90 9.21
N PRO A 442 -68.91 -47.46 10.41
CA PRO A 442 -67.62 -47.36 11.08
C PRO A 442 -66.44 -47.86 10.25
N GLN A 443 -66.67 -48.78 9.33
CA GLN A 443 -65.62 -49.26 8.45
C GLN A 443 -65.27 -48.24 7.35
N VAL A 444 -66.17 -47.44 6.89
CA VAL A 444 -65.96 -46.31 5.99
C VAL A 444 -65.18 -45.22 6.69
N ALA A 445 -65.56 -44.90 7.93
CA ALA A 445 -64.83 -43.89 8.75
C ALA A 445 -63.38 -44.33 8.98
N LYS A 446 -63.10 -45.60 9.29
CA LYS A 446 -61.73 -46.13 9.43
C LYS A 446 -60.90 -46.12 8.18
N LYS A 447 -61.53 -46.21 7.02
CA LYS A 447 -60.81 -46.13 5.69
C LYS A 447 -60.23 -44.72 5.47
N TYR A 448 -60.91 -43.72 5.93
CA TYR A 448 -60.53 -42.29 5.73
C TYR A 448 -59.82 -41.68 6.94
N PHE A 449 -59.87 -42.29 8.13
CA PHE A 449 -59.15 -41.90 9.30
C PHE A 449 -58.10 -42.91 9.68
N ASN A 450 -56.85 -42.72 9.23
CA ASN A 450 -55.74 -43.56 9.66
C ASN A 450 -54.97 -42.90 10.79
N PRO A 451 -55.06 -43.38 12.05
CA PRO A 451 -54.35 -42.78 13.18
C PRO A 451 -52.82 -42.86 13.07
N SER A 452 -52.29 -43.70 12.14
CA SER A 452 -50.87 -43.81 11.88
C SER A 452 -50.34 -42.75 10.95
N VAL A 453 -51.15 -42.01 10.28
CA VAL A 453 -50.80 -40.91 9.36
C VAL A 453 -50.99 -39.59 10.08
N PRO A 454 -50.00 -38.68 10.08
CA PRO A 454 -50.19 -37.39 10.74
C PRO A 454 -51.44 -36.66 10.21
N PRO A 455 -52.17 -35.93 11.06
CA PRO A 455 -53.34 -35.16 10.64
C PRO A 455 -53.10 -34.26 9.42
N ALA A 456 -51.89 -33.74 9.31
CA ALA A 456 -51.46 -32.92 8.17
C ALA A 456 -51.44 -33.66 6.81
N ASP A 457 -51.38 -34.99 6.78
CA ASP A 457 -51.29 -35.77 5.55
C ASP A 457 -52.63 -36.44 5.17
N GLN A 458 -53.71 -36.15 5.91
CA GLN A 458 -55.05 -36.70 5.72
C GLN A 458 -56.03 -35.73 5.01
N PHE A 459 -55.54 -34.84 4.18
CA PHE A 459 -56.38 -33.80 3.55
C PHE A 459 -57.41 -34.33 2.55
N ALA A 460 -56.94 -35.08 1.57
CA ALA A 460 -57.80 -35.68 0.58
C ALA A 460 -58.85 -36.64 1.18
N PRO A 461 -58.50 -37.53 2.13
CA PRO A 461 -59.44 -38.36 2.82
C PRO A 461 -60.57 -37.61 3.52
N ARG A 462 -60.32 -36.51 4.22
CA ARG A 462 -61.35 -35.68 4.90
C ARG A 462 -62.33 -35.06 3.92
N ARG A 463 -61.86 -34.47 2.84
CA ARG A 463 -62.75 -33.94 1.81
C ARG A 463 -63.63 -34.98 1.17
N GLU A 464 -63.06 -36.16 0.92
CA GLU A 464 -63.80 -37.27 0.34
C GLU A 464 -64.86 -37.80 1.27
N LEU A 465 -64.59 -37.87 2.57
CA LEU A 465 -65.57 -38.19 3.62
C LEU A 465 -66.68 -37.15 3.67
N ALA A 466 -66.37 -35.84 3.63
CA ALA A 466 -67.36 -34.76 3.60
C ALA A 466 -68.27 -34.83 2.36
N ARG A 467 -67.65 -35.11 1.16
CA ARG A 467 -68.43 -35.33 -0.07
C ARG A 467 -69.32 -36.57 0.00
N LEU A 468 -68.83 -37.64 0.60
CA LEU A 468 -69.64 -38.84 0.85
C LEU A 468 -70.78 -38.56 1.76
N ALA A 469 -70.56 -37.85 2.89
CA ALA A 469 -71.58 -37.47 3.83
C ALA A 469 -72.73 -36.59 3.17
N LEU A 470 -72.30 -35.65 2.35
CA LEU A 470 -73.27 -34.82 1.58
C LEU A 470 -74.06 -35.66 0.57
N SER A 471 -73.40 -36.66 -0.08
CA SER A 471 -74.13 -37.56 -1.03
C SER A 471 -75.13 -38.44 -0.32
N GLU A 472 -74.80 -38.95 0.85
CA GLU A 472 -75.71 -39.78 1.68
C GLU A 472 -76.90 -38.93 2.28
N LEU A 473 -76.61 -37.70 2.65
CA LEU A 473 -77.68 -36.76 3.02
C LEU A 473 -78.62 -36.58 1.87
N GLN A 474 -78.16 -36.35 0.68
CA GLN A 474 -78.98 -36.16 -0.51
C GLN A 474 -79.84 -37.42 -0.82
N LYS A 475 -79.27 -38.62 -0.70
CA LYS A 475 -80.00 -39.88 -0.89
C LYS A 475 -81.03 -40.13 0.20
N SER A 476 -80.76 -39.69 1.41
CA SER A 476 -81.72 -39.90 2.53
C SER A 476 -83.04 -39.15 2.37
N GLY A 477 -83.09 -38.12 1.59
CA GLY A 477 -84.27 -37.26 1.37
C GLY A 477 -84.66 -36.39 2.59
N LYS A 478 -83.90 -36.44 3.70
CA LYS A 478 -84.24 -35.72 4.94
C LYS A 478 -84.39 -34.19 4.74
N GLU A 479 -83.56 -33.58 3.99
CA GLU A 479 -83.67 -32.13 3.67
C GLU A 479 -84.99 -31.77 2.98
N LYS A 480 -85.46 -32.58 2.02
CA LYS A 480 -86.75 -32.39 1.36
C LYS A 480 -87.91 -32.64 2.30
N SER A 481 -87.83 -33.61 3.21
CA SER A 481 -88.81 -33.95 4.19
C SER A 481 -89.06 -32.78 5.14
N PHE A 482 -88.00 -32.12 5.66
CA PHE A 482 -88.19 -30.93 6.52
C PHE A 482 -88.80 -29.74 5.76
N ALA A 483 -88.42 -29.51 4.49
CA ALA A 483 -88.99 -28.46 3.67
C ALA A 483 -90.48 -28.71 3.38
N GLU A 484 -90.88 -29.94 3.20
CA GLU A 484 -92.27 -30.31 2.98
C GLU A 484 -93.12 -30.25 4.29
N LEU A 485 -92.58 -30.68 5.43
CA LEU A 485 -93.18 -30.60 6.75
C LEU A 485 -93.43 -29.15 7.15
N ALA A 486 -92.46 -28.25 6.89
CA ALA A 486 -92.60 -26.82 7.17
C ALA A 486 -93.71 -26.10 6.35
N LYS A 487 -94.10 -26.69 5.22
CA LYS A 487 -95.30 -26.21 4.44
C LYS A 487 -96.69 -26.68 5.07
N LEU A 488 -96.65 -27.79 5.81
CA LEU A 488 -97.81 -28.39 6.35
C LEU A 488 -98.11 -27.97 7.77
N ARG A 489 -97.15 -27.71 8.60
CA ARG A 489 -97.25 -27.31 10.01
C ARG A 489 -95.89 -26.61 10.47
N PRO A 490 -95.97 -25.80 11.53
CA PRO A 490 -94.74 -25.31 12.17
C PRO A 490 -93.90 -26.52 12.63
N LEU A 491 -92.58 -26.41 12.40
CA LEU A 491 -91.65 -27.41 12.88
C LEU A 491 -91.48 -27.35 14.41
N SER A 492 -91.32 -28.49 15.04
CA SER A 492 -90.97 -28.54 16.47
C SER A 492 -89.56 -27.87 16.68
N PRO A 493 -89.31 -27.49 17.91
CA PRO A 493 -87.90 -26.95 18.22
C PRO A 493 -86.78 -27.87 17.79
N ASP A 494 -86.97 -29.18 17.97
CA ASP A 494 -85.98 -30.22 17.58
C ASP A 494 -85.85 -30.35 16.03
N GLU A 495 -86.97 -30.34 15.34
CA GLU A 495 -87.01 -30.34 13.85
C GLU A 495 -86.46 -29.07 13.23
N SER A 496 -86.66 -27.90 13.87
CA SER A 496 -86.11 -26.64 13.47
C SER A 496 -84.58 -26.62 13.64
N PHE A 497 -84.12 -27.12 14.83
CA PHE A 497 -82.66 -27.24 15.11
C PHE A 497 -82.01 -28.17 14.12
N GLN A 498 -82.54 -29.33 13.81
CA GLN A 498 -82.02 -30.26 12.81
C GLN A 498 -81.92 -29.66 11.41
N ARG A 499 -82.94 -28.95 10.99
CA ARG A 499 -82.95 -28.28 9.71
C ARG A 499 -81.89 -27.19 9.61
N ASP A 500 -81.85 -26.36 10.66
CA ASP A 500 -80.96 -25.18 10.66
C ASP A 500 -79.49 -25.65 10.73
N GLY A 501 -79.19 -26.70 11.51
CA GLY A 501 -77.86 -27.35 11.56
C GLY A 501 -77.40 -27.98 10.20
N ILE A 502 -78.35 -28.71 9.55
CA ILE A 502 -78.06 -29.27 8.21
C ILE A 502 -77.81 -28.17 7.19
N GLU A 503 -78.57 -27.07 7.23
CA GLU A 503 -78.37 -25.96 6.30
C GLU A 503 -77.07 -25.19 6.53
N ALA A 504 -76.71 -24.93 7.80
CA ALA A 504 -75.48 -24.31 8.19
C ALA A 504 -74.28 -25.15 7.79
N ALA A 505 -74.27 -26.45 8.15
CA ALA A 505 -73.20 -27.36 7.80
C ALA A 505 -72.95 -27.52 6.26
N LYS A 506 -74.07 -27.62 5.54
CA LYS A 506 -73.99 -27.71 4.07
C LYS A 506 -73.46 -26.45 3.43
N SER A 507 -73.91 -25.27 3.95
CA SER A 507 -73.43 -23.98 3.46
C SER A 507 -71.88 -23.84 3.71
N ALA A 508 -71.46 -24.18 4.92
CA ALA A 508 -70.05 -24.15 5.30
C ALA A 508 -69.20 -25.11 4.43
N LEU A 509 -69.61 -26.36 4.24
CA LEU A 509 -68.89 -27.32 3.36
C LEU A 509 -68.94 -26.91 1.91
N ALA A 510 -69.97 -26.26 1.40
CA ALA A 510 -70.00 -25.74 0.04
C ALA A 510 -68.96 -24.64 -0.24
N GLU A 511 -68.61 -23.88 0.80
CA GLU A 511 -67.55 -22.83 0.70
C GLU A 511 -66.15 -23.40 0.91
N ILE A 512 -65.96 -24.23 1.94
CA ILE A 512 -64.65 -24.70 2.38
C ILE A 512 -64.08 -25.77 1.43
N LEU A 513 -64.92 -26.68 0.89
CA LEU A 513 -64.37 -27.77 0.03
C LEU A 513 -63.65 -27.28 -1.26
N PRO A 514 -64.20 -26.31 -2.03
CA PRO A 514 -63.52 -25.77 -3.21
C PRO A 514 -62.23 -24.97 -2.84
N GLU A 515 -62.26 -24.25 -1.68
CA GLU A 515 -61.11 -23.52 -1.17
C GLU A 515 -59.99 -24.47 -0.75
N SER A 516 -60.31 -25.55 -0.05
CA SER A 516 -59.34 -26.57 0.33
C SER A 516 -58.68 -27.23 -0.89
N GLU A 517 -59.40 -27.48 -1.96
CA GLU A 517 -58.88 -28.04 -3.21
C GLU A 517 -57.85 -27.08 -3.86
N LYS A 518 -58.14 -25.76 -3.92
CA LYS A 518 -57.21 -24.74 -4.42
C LYS A 518 -55.94 -24.63 -3.56
N LEU A 519 -56.08 -24.70 -2.24
CA LEU A 519 -54.94 -24.66 -1.31
C LEU A 519 -54.05 -25.88 -1.46
N GLU A 520 -54.58 -27.06 -1.72
CA GLU A 520 -53.76 -28.27 -2.02
C GLU A 520 -53.04 -28.14 -3.36
N GLU A 521 -53.70 -27.70 -4.41
CA GLU A 521 -53.03 -27.42 -5.69
C GLU A 521 -51.89 -26.41 -5.51
N GLN A 522 -52.12 -25.37 -4.69
CA GLN A 522 -51.11 -24.40 -4.36
C GLN A 522 -49.96 -25.01 -3.57
N ALA A 523 -50.24 -25.87 -2.57
CA ALA A 523 -49.23 -26.56 -1.80
C ALA A 523 -48.39 -27.49 -2.67
N ASP A 524 -49.04 -28.27 -3.56
CA ASP A 524 -48.32 -29.14 -4.49
C ASP A 524 -47.44 -28.34 -5.47
N PHE A 525 -47.95 -27.19 -5.97
CA PHE A 525 -47.15 -26.31 -6.80
C PHE A 525 -45.92 -25.74 -6.06
N LEU A 526 -46.11 -25.25 -4.82
CA LEU A 526 -45.02 -24.74 -4.00
C LEU A 526 -43.98 -25.83 -3.68
N ARG A 527 -44.42 -27.05 -3.38
CA ARG A 527 -43.55 -28.20 -3.12
C ARG A 527 -42.77 -28.61 -4.37
N LEU A 528 -43.38 -28.65 -5.54
CA LEU A 528 -42.71 -28.93 -6.78
C LEU A 528 -41.67 -27.87 -7.09
N ARG A 529 -41.98 -26.60 -6.92
CA ARG A 529 -41.08 -25.47 -7.08
C ARG A 529 -39.90 -25.57 -6.14
N LEU A 530 -40.13 -25.88 -4.85
CA LEU A 530 -39.10 -26.06 -3.86
C LEU A 530 -38.23 -27.29 -4.17
N HIS A 531 -38.82 -28.41 -4.59
CA HIS A 531 -38.07 -29.59 -5.04
C HIS A 531 -37.19 -29.28 -6.23
N GLN A 532 -37.65 -28.52 -7.22
CA GLN A 532 -36.81 -28.07 -8.33
C GLN A 532 -35.64 -27.20 -7.87
N ALA A 533 -35.82 -26.40 -6.81
CA ALA A 533 -34.79 -25.54 -6.26
C ALA A 533 -33.75 -26.33 -5.45
N ILE A 534 -34.19 -27.22 -4.55
CA ILE A 534 -33.29 -27.83 -3.54
C ILE A 534 -33.20 -29.36 -3.61
N GLY A 535 -34.02 -30.01 -4.42
CA GLY A 535 -34.05 -31.49 -4.53
C GLY A 535 -32.69 -32.03 -4.99
N ASP A 536 -32.21 -33.12 -4.35
CA ASP A 536 -30.92 -33.75 -4.58
C ASP A 536 -29.66 -32.83 -4.43
N ARG A 537 -29.84 -31.63 -3.88
CA ARG A 537 -28.78 -30.66 -3.65
C ARG A 537 -28.36 -30.62 -2.17
N ALA A 538 -27.19 -30.06 -1.92
CA ALA A 538 -26.77 -29.63 -0.58
C ALA A 538 -27.45 -28.30 -0.26
N VAL A 539 -28.09 -28.21 0.88
CA VAL A 539 -28.74 -27.00 1.36
C VAL A 539 -27.96 -26.44 2.54
N LEU A 540 -27.68 -25.15 2.50
CA LEU A 540 -26.99 -24.41 3.57
C LEU A 540 -27.90 -23.30 4.08
N ILE A 541 -28.29 -23.37 5.36
CA ILE A 541 -29.18 -22.44 6.02
C ILE A 541 -28.39 -21.52 6.93
N GLY A 542 -28.49 -20.22 6.74
CA GLY A 542 -27.81 -19.26 7.61
C GLY A 542 -28.37 -17.86 7.55
N LEU A 543 -27.89 -17.01 8.45
CA LEU A 543 -28.34 -15.63 8.61
C LEU A 543 -27.67 -14.74 7.54
N ALA A 544 -28.47 -14.07 6.71
CA ALA A 544 -28.01 -13.20 5.64
C ALA A 544 -28.80 -11.88 5.51
N PRO A 545 -29.16 -11.18 6.62
CA PRO A 545 -29.88 -9.93 6.53
C PRO A 545 -28.92 -8.77 6.16
N SER A 546 -29.39 -7.85 5.34
CA SER A 546 -28.62 -6.67 4.93
C SER A 546 -28.43 -5.67 6.07
N SER A 547 -29.36 -5.65 7.04
CA SER A 547 -29.41 -4.67 8.12
C SER A 547 -28.70 -5.13 9.41
N SER A 548 -28.44 -6.43 9.59
CA SER A 548 -27.79 -6.98 10.80
C SER A 548 -26.28 -6.84 10.72
N THR A 549 -25.65 -6.64 11.90
CA THR A 549 -24.19 -6.76 12.09
C THR A 549 -23.79 -8.11 12.66
N ALA A 550 -24.76 -8.95 13.02
CA ALA A 550 -24.52 -10.29 13.52
C ALA A 550 -24.10 -11.21 12.36
N ASP A 551 -23.02 -11.95 12.55
CA ASP A 551 -22.47 -12.93 11.61
C ASP A 551 -22.09 -12.34 10.23
N VAL A 552 -21.56 -11.11 10.23
CA VAL A 552 -21.07 -10.45 9.02
C VAL A 552 -19.54 -10.35 9.08
N VAL A 553 -18.88 -10.89 8.07
CA VAL A 553 -17.44 -10.86 7.92
C VAL A 553 -17.00 -9.95 6.77
N THR A 554 -15.81 -9.37 6.90
CA THR A 554 -15.14 -8.72 5.78
C THR A 554 -14.33 -9.75 5.01
N THR A 555 -14.49 -9.80 3.70
CA THR A 555 -13.78 -10.72 2.81
C THR A 555 -12.89 -9.98 1.83
N SER A 556 -12.07 -10.69 1.09
CA SER A 556 -11.26 -10.11 -0.01
C SER A 556 -12.11 -9.41 -1.08
N LEU A 557 -13.36 -9.82 -1.28
CA LEU A 557 -14.25 -9.22 -2.28
C LEU A 557 -15.11 -8.11 -1.72
N HIS A 558 -15.73 -8.32 -0.56
CA HIS A 558 -16.75 -7.44 0.01
C HIS A 558 -16.47 -7.12 1.48
N ASN A 559 -16.80 -5.90 1.88
CA ASN A 559 -16.65 -5.46 3.28
C ASN A 559 -17.72 -6.04 4.20
N ARG A 560 -18.83 -6.54 3.65
CA ARG A 560 -19.93 -7.14 4.38
C ARG A 560 -20.43 -8.38 3.63
N THR A 561 -20.06 -9.54 4.12
CA THR A 561 -20.49 -10.84 3.59
C THR A 561 -21.05 -11.66 4.75
N PRO A 562 -22.21 -12.27 4.63
CA PRO A 562 -22.67 -13.21 5.65
C PRO A 562 -21.70 -14.37 5.84
N GLY A 563 -21.47 -14.80 7.10
CA GLY A 563 -20.55 -15.89 7.41
C GLY A 563 -20.89 -17.18 6.66
N VAL A 564 -22.17 -17.46 6.53
CA VAL A 564 -22.68 -18.64 5.80
C VAL A 564 -22.15 -18.75 4.35
N VAL A 565 -21.86 -17.60 3.68
CA VAL A 565 -21.31 -17.56 2.32
C VAL A 565 -19.89 -18.11 2.26
N VAL A 566 -19.12 -17.96 3.32
CA VAL A 566 -17.77 -18.54 3.43
C VAL A 566 -17.84 -20.07 3.36
N HIS A 567 -18.79 -20.68 4.07
CA HIS A 567 -19.00 -22.12 4.05
C HIS A 567 -19.40 -22.61 2.66
N GLY A 568 -20.30 -21.87 2.00
CA GLY A 568 -20.71 -22.17 0.61
C GLY A 568 -19.55 -22.09 -0.37
N THR A 569 -18.64 -21.11 -0.19
CA THR A 569 -17.45 -20.98 -1.04
C THR A 569 -16.52 -22.19 -0.89
N ILE A 570 -16.26 -22.62 0.36
CA ILE A 570 -15.43 -23.81 0.62
C ILE A 570 -16.06 -25.04 0.00
N PHE A 571 -17.38 -25.23 0.12
CA PHE A 571 -18.10 -26.32 -0.53
C PHE A 571 -17.93 -26.30 -2.06
N ASN A 572 -18.15 -25.13 -2.68
CA ASN A 572 -17.99 -24.94 -4.11
C ASN A 572 -16.56 -25.29 -4.56
N ALA A 573 -15.55 -24.82 -3.83
CA ALA A 573 -14.14 -25.10 -4.12
C ALA A 573 -13.83 -26.60 -4.15
N ILE A 574 -14.38 -27.35 -3.18
CA ILE A 574 -14.16 -28.80 -3.07
C ILE A 574 -14.82 -29.54 -4.23
N LEU A 575 -16.10 -29.22 -4.54
CA LEU A 575 -16.82 -29.91 -5.59
C LEU A 575 -16.30 -29.60 -7.00
N THR A 576 -15.87 -28.37 -7.25
CA THR A 576 -15.27 -27.97 -8.52
C THR A 576 -13.78 -28.31 -8.62
N ARG A 577 -13.16 -28.78 -7.52
CA ARG A 577 -11.71 -29.02 -7.40
C ARG A 577 -10.89 -27.76 -7.71
N HIS A 578 -11.47 -26.59 -7.52
CA HIS A 578 -10.81 -25.30 -7.75
C HIS A 578 -10.22 -24.77 -6.44
N PHE A 579 -8.90 -24.73 -6.36
CA PHE A 579 -8.19 -24.32 -5.14
C PHE A 579 -7.11 -23.29 -5.45
N TRP A 580 -6.97 -22.34 -4.56
CA TRP A 580 -5.81 -21.46 -4.55
C TRP A 580 -4.70 -22.04 -3.66
N LYS A 581 -3.48 -22.12 -4.20
CA LYS A 581 -2.32 -22.73 -3.55
C LYS A 581 -1.24 -21.71 -3.31
N ALA A 582 -0.66 -21.68 -2.11
CA ALA A 582 0.55 -20.89 -1.88
C ALA A 582 1.73 -21.48 -2.68
N ALA A 583 2.42 -20.64 -3.42
CA ALA A 583 3.70 -21.03 -4.01
C ALA A 583 4.75 -21.22 -2.91
N PRO A 584 5.67 -22.18 -3.08
CA PRO A 584 6.79 -22.31 -2.16
C PRO A 584 7.59 -20.98 -2.06
N ALA A 585 8.03 -20.61 -0.86
CA ALA A 585 8.70 -19.32 -0.60
C ALA A 585 9.90 -19.07 -1.53
N TYR A 586 10.65 -20.12 -1.90
CA TYR A 586 11.79 -19.98 -2.81
C TYR A 586 11.41 -19.44 -4.20
N VAL A 587 10.16 -19.65 -4.66
CA VAL A 587 9.67 -19.12 -5.96
C VAL A 587 9.61 -17.61 -5.89
N THR A 588 8.99 -17.05 -4.86
CA THR A 588 8.92 -15.59 -4.64
C THR A 588 10.32 -14.99 -4.45
N ILE A 589 11.19 -15.65 -3.68
CA ILE A 589 12.58 -15.23 -3.50
C ILE A 589 13.30 -15.16 -4.85
N LEU A 590 13.22 -16.22 -5.65
CA LEU A 590 13.85 -16.28 -6.98
C LEU A 590 13.33 -15.17 -7.90
N LEU A 591 12.03 -14.96 -7.94
CA LEU A 591 11.43 -13.90 -8.76
C LEU A 591 11.85 -12.50 -8.28
N THR A 592 11.95 -12.29 -6.97
CA THR A 592 12.46 -11.03 -6.37
C THR A 592 13.90 -10.78 -6.77
N LEU A 593 14.76 -11.82 -6.70
CA LEU A 593 16.17 -11.73 -7.12
C LEU A 593 16.30 -11.44 -8.62
N LEU A 594 15.53 -12.14 -9.46
CA LEU A 594 15.53 -11.93 -10.91
C LEU A 594 15.02 -10.53 -11.28
N ALA A 595 13.94 -10.06 -10.65
CA ALA A 595 13.35 -8.74 -10.89
C ALA A 595 14.33 -7.63 -10.49
N GLY A 596 14.94 -7.72 -9.30
CA GLY A 596 15.93 -6.76 -8.83
C GLY A 596 17.21 -6.75 -9.69
N PHE A 597 17.72 -7.93 -10.07
CA PHE A 597 18.86 -8.05 -10.97
C PHE A 597 18.56 -7.44 -12.35
N ALA A 598 17.43 -7.80 -12.95
CA ALA A 598 17.01 -7.25 -14.25
C ALA A 598 16.92 -5.70 -14.19
N THR A 599 16.31 -5.16 -13.13
CA THR A 599 16.20 -3.70 -12.93
C THR A 599 17.59 -3.04 -12.75
N ALA A 600 18.50 -3.67 -12.00
CA ALA A 600 19.85 -3.17 -11.85
C ALA A 600 20.60 -3.13 -13.21
N VAL A 601 20.47 -4.18 -14.02
CA VAL A 601 21.04 -4.24 -15.37
C VAL A 601 20.43 -3.17 -16.27
N ILE A 602 19.12 -3.02 -16.28
CA ILE A 602 18.39 -1.98 -17.05
C ILE A 602 18.93 -0.60 -16.69
N THR A 603 19.07 -0.30 -15.40
CA THR A 603 19.52 1.01 -14.91
C THR A 603 20.99 1.27 -15.27
N VAL A 604 21.82 0.23 -15.30
CA VAL A 604 23.24 0.36 -15.68
C VAL A 604 23.43 0.68 -17.16
N TRP A 605 22.59 0.14 -18.03
CA TRP A 605 22.73 0.24 -19.48
C TRP A 605 22.04 1.47 -20.08
N LEU A 606 20.99 1.96 -19.43
CA LEU A 606 20.16 3.06 -19.91
C LEU A 606 20.31 4.29 -19.04
N SER A 607 20.09 5.45 -19.62
CA SER A 607 19.95 6.70 -18.87
C SER A 607 18.70 6.67 -17.97
N PRO A 608 18.60 7.53 -16.94
CA PRO A 608 17.56 7.41 -15.91
C PRO A 608 16.12 7.37 -16.44
N VAL A 609 15.77 8.14 -17.47
CA VAL A 609 14.40 8.18 -18.00
C VAL A 609 14.01 6.92 -18.77
N PRO A 610 14.75 6.42 -19.78
CA PRO A 610 14.47 5.12 -20.39
C PRO A 610 14.50 3.95 -19.41
N ALA A 611 15.41 3.98 -18.42
CA ALA A 611 15.47 2.97 -17.38
C ALA A 611 14.18 2.96 -16.52
N MET A 612 13.63 4.13 -16.21
CA MET A 612 12.34 4.27 -15.53
C MET A 612 11.22 3.61 -16.34
N LEU A 613 11.10 3.98 -17.62
CA LEU A 613 10.04 3.45 -18.50
C LEU A 613 10.10 1.91 -18.60
N LEU A 614 11.31 1.35 -18.78
CA LEU A 614 11.47 -0.09 -18.87
C LEU A 614 11.25 -0.80 -17.52
N SER A 615 11.60 -0.15 -16.39
CA SER A 615 11.30 -0.67 -15.04
C SER A 615 9.79 -0.67 -14.75
N VAL A 616 9.07 0.37 -15.19
CA VAL A 616 7.59 0.42 -15.10
C VAL A 616 6.97 -0.65 -15.99
N LEU A 617 7.49 -0.89 -17.18
CA LEU A 617 7.02 -1.97 -18.05
C LEU A 617 7.28 -3.35 -17.43
N LEU A 618 8.46 -3.57 -16.82
CA LEU A 618 8.78 -4.79 -16.10
C LEU A 618 7.85 -5.00 -14.91
N LEU A 619 7.59 -3.95 -14.13
CA LEU A 619 6.65 -3.98 -12.99
C LEU A 619 5.24 -4.34 -13.45
N SER A 620 4.73 -3.63 -14.46
CA SER A 620 3.38 -3.89 -15.00
C SER A 620 3.27 -5.28 -15.61
N GLY A 621 4.30 -5.71 -16.36
CA GLY A 621 4.38 -7.05 -16.93
C GLY A 621 4.37 -8.14 -15.85
N TYR A 622 5.12 -7.93 -14.76
CA TYR A 622 5.11 -8.87 -13.63
C TYR A 622 3.74 -8.92 -12.92
N VAL A 623 3.11 -7.77 -12.67
CA VAL A 623 1.76 -7.70 -12.06
C VAL A 623 0.74 -8.44 -12.91
N LEU A 624 0.74 -8.22 -14.24
CA LEU A 624 -0.16 -8.90 -15.17
C LEU A 624 0.12 -10.40 -15.24
N LEU A 625 1.38 -10.80 -15.35
CA LEU A 625 1.78 -12.20 -15.38
C LEU A 625 1.37 -12.92 -14.08
N ASN A 626 1.63 -12.28 -12.93
CA ASN A 626 1.27 -12.79 -11.63
C ASN A 626 -0.26 -12.93 -11.48
N GLY A 627 -1.03 -11.90 -11.89
CA GLY A 627 -2.49 -11.92 -11.79
C GLY A 627 -3.16 -12.89 -12.75
N LEU A 628 -2.84 -12.84 -14.05
CA LEU A 628 -3.52 -13.64 -15.07
C LEU A 628 -3.04 -15.10 -15.09
N LEU A 629 -1.72 -15.32 -15.10
CA LEU A 629 -1.18 -16.66 -15.29
C LEU A 629 -1.08 -17.44 -13.98
N PHE A 630 -0.37 -16.90 -12.99
CA PHE A 630 -0.17 -17.65 -11.75
C PHE A 630 -1.44 -17.70 -10.91
N PHE A 631 -2.06 -16.54 -10.63
CA PHE A 631 -3.20 -16.47 -9.72
C PHE A 631 -4.48 -17.03 -10.36
N ASP A 632 -4.90 -16.49 -11.49
CA ASP A 632 -6.20 -16.80 -12.09
C ASP A 632 -6.19 -18.16 -12.85
N HIS A 633 -5.20 -18.38 -13.73
CA HIS A 633 -5.17 -19.61 -14.56
C HIS A 633 -4.70 -20.84 -13.76
N TYR A 634 -3.62 -20.72 -12.97
CA TYR A 634 -3.08 -21.87 -12.22
C TYR A 634 -3.54 -21.93 -10.76
N GLY A 635 -4.28 -20.95 -10.26
CA GLY A 635 -4.66 -20.87 -8.84
C GLY A 635 -3.45 -20.78 -7.89
N LEU A 636 -2.31 -20.27 -8.38
CA LEU A 636 -1.06 -20.23 -7.62
C LEU A 636 -0.80 -18.83 -7.05
N ILE A 637 -0.81 -18.71 -5.74
CA ILE A 637 -0.52 -17.47 -5.03
C ILE A 637 1.00 -17.31 -4.93
N VAL A 638 1.57 -16.53 -5.84
CA VAL A 638 2.98 -16.13 -5.83
C VAL A 638 3.09 -14.72 -5.23
N GLY A 639 4.05 -14.49 -4.36
CA GLY A 639 4.23 -13.17 -3.73
C GLY A 639 4.40 -12.06 -4.76
N LEU A 640 3.64 -10.98 -4.58
CA LEU A 640 3.65 -9.80 -5.46
C LEU A 640 4.49 -8.66 -4.87
N ALA A 641 4.44 -8.48 -3.55
CA ALA A 641 5.06 -7.36 -2.86
C ALA A 641 6.59 -7.34 -3.00
N GLY A 642 7.24 -8.46 -2.75
CA GLY A 642 8.71 -8.58 -2.82
C GLY A 642 9.31 -8.14 -4.16
N PRO A 643 8.92 -8.74 -5.31
CA PRO A 643 9.41 -8.34 -6.63
C PRO A 643 9.07 -6.88 -7.00
N CYS A 644 7.85 -6.40 -6.69
CA CYS A 644 7.44 -5.03 -6.98
C CYS A 644 8.27 -4.01 -6.19
N VAL A 645 8.50 -4.25 -4.91
CA VAL A 645 9.34 -3.42 -4.06
C VAL A 645 10.79 -3.45 -4.56
N ALA A 646 11.33 -4.64 -4.91
CA ALA A 646 12.67 -4.76 -5.46
C ALA A 646 12.85 -3.93 -6.74
N ILE A 647 11.94 -4.04 -7.72
CA ILE A 647 11.98 -3.23 -8.95
C ILE A 647 12.03 -1.73 -8.60
N THR A 648 11.16 -1.28 -7.71
CA THR A 648 11.00 0.13 -7.38
C THR A 648 12.22 0.71 -6.66
N ILE A 649 12.69 0.04 -5.58
CA ILE A 649 13.81 0.55 -4.77
C ILE A 649 15.14 0.42 -5.51
N VAL A 650 15.34 -0.64 -6.30
CA VAL A 650 16.56 -0.83 -7.10
C VAL A 650 16.62 0.24 -8.19
N TRP A 651 15.54 0.47 -8.94
CA TRP A 651 15.52 1.55 -9.92
C TRP A 651 15.79 2.91 -9.26
N ALA A 652 15.08 3.27 -8.20
CA ALA A 652 15.22 4.56 -7.53
C ALA A 652 16.65 4.76 -6.97
N GLY A 653 17.17 3.78 -6.26
CA GLY A 653 18.51 3.83 -5.66
C GLY A 653 19.63 3.88 -6.70
N CYS A 654 19.55 3.05 -7.74
CA CYS A 654 20.54 3.03 -8.82
C CYS A 654 20.50 4.29 -9.68
N ALA A 655 19.30 4.80 -10.02
CA ALA A 655 19.14 6.04 -10.76
C ALA A 655 19.65 7.27 -9.96
N MET A 656 19.36 7.30 -8.65
CA MET A 656 19.89 8.33 -7.75
C MET A 656 21.43 8.29 -7.68
N LEU A 657 22.01 7.12 -7.58
CA LEU A 657 23.48 6.95 -7.57
C LEU A 657 24.09 7.45 -8.89
N GLN A 658 23.50 7.11 -10.05
CA GLN A 658 23.97 7.58 -11.35
C GLN A 658 23.90 9.10 -11.45
N THR A 659 22.78 9.70 -11.09
CA THR A 659 22.62 11.19 -11.15
C THR A 659 23.61 11.90 -10.24
N ILE A 660 23.87 11.37 -9.04
CA ILE A 660 24.87 11.94 -8.12
C ILE A 660 26.27 11.86 -8.73
N ILE A 661 26.65 10.72 -9.32
CA ILE A 661 27.98 10.53 -9.94
C ILE A 661 28.12 11.44 -11.15
N GLU A 662 27.14 11.50 -12.05
CA GLU A 662 27.16 12.40 -13.22
C GLU A 662 27.24 13.87 -12.80
N ALA A 663 26.46 14.27 -11.78
CA ALA A 663 26.50 15.64 -11.29
C ALA A 663 27.87 16.01 -10.71
N ARG A 664 28.50 15.08 -9.97
CA ARG A 664 29.87 15.27 -9.45
C ARG A 664 30.92 15.36 -10.57
N GLU A 665 30.79 14.53 -11.59
CA GLU A 665 31.67 14.60 -12.76
C GLU A 665 31.55 15.92 -13.52
N ARG A 666 30.34 16.35 -13.80
CA ARG A 666 30.08 17.65 -14.44
C ARG A 666 30.64 18.81 -13.61
N ALA A 667 30.43 18.78 -12.29
CA ALA A 667 30.98 19.80 -11.40
C ALA A 667 32.51 19.81 -11.41
N LEU A 668 33.16 18.63 -11.46
CA LEU A 668 34.63 18.51 -11.49
C LEU A 668 35.19 19.01 -12.82
N ILE A 669 34.58 18.69 -13.97
CA ILE A 669 34.95 19.16 -15.30
C ILE A 669 34.77 20.69 -15.35
N THR A 670 33.63 21.22 -14.92
CA THR A 670 33.33 22.65 -14.90
C THR A 670 34.35 23.41 -14.05
N ARG A 671 34.71 22.87 -12.85
CA ARG A 671 35.70 23.50 -11.97
C ARG A 671 37.11 23.52 -12.59
N ARG A 672 37.54 22.50 -13.35
CA ARG A 672 38.81 22.48 -14.09
C ARG A 672 38.75 23.41 -15.27
N PHE A 673 37.63 23.49 -15.97
CA PHE A 673 37.50 24.40 -17.13
C PHE A 673 37.54 25.88 -16.71
N GLN A 674 37.00 26.23 -15.56
CA GLN A 674 37.06 27.58 -14.96
C GLN A 674 38.46 28.07 -14.66
N GLN A 675 39.50 27.20 -14.59
CA GLN A 675 40.88 27.60 -14.43
C GLN A 675 41.54 28.07 -15.73
N TYR A 676 40.96 27.76 -16.89
CA TYR A 676 41.50 28.10 -18.21
C TYR A 676 40.77 29.25 -18.91
N VAL A 677 39.65 29.67 -18.44
CA VAL A 677 38.82 30.76 -19.00
C VAL A 677 38.71 31.87 -17.94
N ASP A 678 38.94 33.13 -18.38
CA ASP A 678 38.75 34.27 -17.48
C ASP A 678 37.32 34.33 -16.94
N PRO A 679 37.11 34.53 -15.62
CA PRO A 679 35.77 34.56 -15.03
C PRO A 679 34.84 35.63 -15.68
N ALA A 680 35.34 36.72 -16.20
CA ALA A 680 34.56 37.75 -16.88
C ALA A 680 33.93 37.24 -18.18
N LEU A 681 34.71 36.46 -18.94
CA LEU A 681 34.25 35.85 -20.20
C LEU A 681 33.24 34.71 -19.89
N HIS A 682 33.51 33.88 -18.82
CA HIS A 682 32.59 32.85 -18.38
C HIS A 682 31.22 33.44 -17.98
N ASN A 683 31.20 34.48 -17.15
CA ASN A 683 29.95 35.14 -16.75
C ASN A 683 29.21 35.76 -17.95
N TYR A 684 29.95 36.40 -18.90
CA TYR A 684 29.36 36.94 -20.12
C TYR A 684 28.63 35.86 -20.96
N TYR A 685 29.19 34.68 -21.12
CA TYR A 685 28.59 33.56 -21.83
C TYR A 685 27.40 32.98 -21.08
N MET A 686 27.48 32.89 -19.74
CA MET A 686 26.36 32.40 -18.92
C MET A 686 25.14 33.36 -18.99
N GLU A 687 25.37 34.65 -19.03
CA GLU A 687 24.32 35.68 -19.16
C GLU A 687 23.79 35.78 -20.61
N ASN A 688 24.59 35.41 -21.60
CA ASN A 688 24.28 35.54 -23.02
C ASN A 688 24.47 34.24 -23.81
N PRO A 689 23.77 33.12 -23.48
CA PRO A 689 24.07 31.81 -24.08
C PRO A 689 23.81 31.73 -25.60
N LYS A 690 23.06 32.67 -26.18
CA LYS A 690 22.81 32.76 -27.63
C LYS A 690 23.91 33.50 -28.42
N ARG A 691 24.90 34.09 -27.75
CA ARG A 691 26.00 34.85 -28.33
C ARG A 691 27.35 34.12 -28.24
N MET A 692 27.34 32.79 -28.34
CA MET A 692 28.59 32.00 -28.33
C MET A 692 29.49 32.26 -29.59
N ASP A 693 28.94 32.79 -30.69
CA ASP A 693 29.68 33.24 -31.84
C ASP A 693 29.94 34.75 -31.72
N ILE A 694 30.98 35.17 -31.00
CA ILE A 694 31.38 36.58 -30.94
C ILE A 694 32.12 36.92 -32.25
N LYS A 695 31.34 37.30 -33.24
CA LYS A 695 31.91 37.97 -34.45
C LYS A 695 32.56 39.23 -33.99
N GLY A 696 33.82 39.50 -34.47
CA GLY A 696 34.62 40.65 -34.06
C GLY A 696 33.81 41.96 -34.15
N GLU A 697 33.71 42.65 -33.01
CA GLU A 697 32.98 43.91 -32.82
C GLU A 697 33.98 45.06 -32.73
N MET A 698 33.74 46.19 -33.47
CA MET A 698 34.57 47.35 -33.37
C MET A 698 34.13 48.25 -32.22
N LYS A 699 34.95 48.30 -31.16
CA LYS A 699 34.72 49.13 -29.95
C LYS A 699 35.88 50.07 -29.65
N GLU A 700 35.68 51.22 -29.03
CA GLU A 700 36.72 52.02 -28.41
C GLU A 700 37.06 51.39 -27.02
N LEU A 701 38.27 50.82 -26.92
CA LEU A 701 38.79 50.07 -25.79
C LEU A 701 40.15 50.62 -25.36
N THR A 702 40.56 50.27 -24.15
CA THR A 702 41.91 50.56 -23.69
C THR A 702 42.70 49.26 -23.51
N VAL A 703 43.80 49.09 -24.22
CA VAL A 703 44.69 47.98 -24.05
C VAL A 703 45.95 48.39 -23.29
N VAL A 704 46.41 47.47 -22.45
CA VAL A 704 47.62 47.64 -21.64
C VAL A 704 48.57 46.49 -21.90
N PHE A 705 49.79 46.78 -22.16
CA PHE A 705 50.91 45.86 -22.23
C PHE A 705 51.84 46.15 -21.06
N THR A 706 52.24 45.12 -20.34
CA THR A 706 53.31 45.27 -19.34
C THR A 706 54.44 44.28 -19.57
N ASP A 707 55.64 44.66 -19.17
CA ASP A 707 56.87 43.87 -19.24
C ASP A 707 57.77 44.10 -18.00
N LEU A 708 58.50 43.09 -17.59
CA LEU A 708 59.44 43.20 -16.48
C LEU A 708 60.82 43.65 -16.93
N ALA A 709 61.23 44.81 -16.48
CA ALA A 709 62.56 45.27 -16.72
C ALA A 709 63.61 44.39 -16.00
N ASN A 710 64.61 43.93 -16.74
CA ASN A 710 65.75 43.13 -16.28
C ASN A 710 65.41 41.68 -15.95
N PHE A 711 64.18 41.17 -16.18
CA PHE A 711 63.79 39.80 -15.85
C PHE A 711 64.60 38.78 -16.65
N THR A 712 64.82 38.95 -17.93
CA THR A 712 65.63 38.02 -18.78
C THR A 712 67.02 37.75 -18.20
N LYS A 713 67.75 38.79 -17.76
CA LYS A 713 69.03 38.67 -17.12
C LYS A 713 68.92 37.94 -15.73
N MET A 714 67.86 38.16 -15.03
CA MET A 714 67.61 37.51 -13.75
C MET A 714 67.19 36.06 -13.96
N ALA A 715 66.39 35.74 -14.94
CA ALA A 715 65.96 34.38 -15.25
C ALA A 715 67.15 33.48 -15.66
N GLU A 716 68.11 34.02 -16.44
CA GLU A 716 69.39 33.29 -16.75
C GLU A 716 70.19 32.90 -15.48
N LYS A 717 70.17 33.79 -14.45
CA LYS A 717 70.85 33.50 -13.18
C LYS A 717 70.11 32.54 -12.25
N LEU A 718 68.80 32.60 -12.26
CA LEU A 718 67.95 31.83 -11.34
C LEU A 718 67.57 30.41 -11.83
N GLY A 719 67.70 30.15 -13.18
CA GLY A 719 67.32 28.86 -13.75
C GLY A 719 65.86 28.50 -13.47
N GLU A 720 65.62 27.29 -12.98
CA GLU A 720 64.27 26.78 -12.68
C GLU A 720 63.48 27.61 -11.67
N LYS A 721 64.16 28.34 -10.75
CA LYS A 721 63.51 29.24 -9.77
C LYS A 721 62.91 30.48 -10.39
N SER A 722 63.28 30.80 -11.63
CA SER A 722 62.69 31.92 -12.38
C SER A 722 61.18 31.77 -12.60
N VAL A 723 60.68 30.50 -12.75
CA VAL A 723 59.24 30.20 -12.88
C VAL A 723 58.49 30.49 -11.60
N GLU A 724 59.09 30.18 -10.45
CA GLU A 724 58.49 30.46 -9.14
C GLU A 724 58.36 31.98 -8.89
N LEU A 725 59.43 32.73 -9.22
CA LEU A 725 59.44 34.19 -9.13
C LEU A 725 58.41 34.81 -10.08
N LEU A 726 58.33 34.30 -11.34
CA LEU A 726 57.35 34.75 -12.28
C LEU A 726 55.90 34.49 -11.80
N ASN A 727 55.64 33.31 -11.22
CA ASN A 727 54.35 32.98 -10.67
C ASN A 727 53.97 33.88 -9.46
N ARG A 728 54.91 34.24 -8.62
CA ARG A 728 54.70 35.23 -7.53
C ARG A 728 54.31 36.59 -8.12
N TYR A 729 55.05 37.07 -9.14
CA TYR A 729 54.73 38.32 -9.85
C TYR A 729 53.36 38.27 -10.49
N MET A 730 53.03 37.22 -11.28
CA MET A 730 51.74 37.07 -11.91
C MET A 730 50.60 36.99 -10.84
N GLY A 731 50.85 36.26 -9.76
CA GLY A 731 49.91 36.15 -8.61
C GLY A 731 49.63 37.51 -7.93
N LEU A 732 50.55 38.46 -8.00
CA LEU A 732 50.36 39.83 -7.48
C LEU A 732 49.64 40.72 -8.49
N MET A 733 49.95 40.63 -9.80
CA MET A 733 49.45 41.53 -10.86
C MET A 733 48.05 41.17 -11.33
N VAL A 734 47.73 39.88 -11.53
CA VAL A 734 46.42 39.45 -12.02
C VAL A 734 45.24 39.88 -11.11
N PRO A 735 45.32 39.80 -9.77
CA PRO A 735 44.27 40.32 -8.89
C PRO A 735 44.06 41.86 -9.04
N ILE A 736 45.14 42.62 -9.32
CA ILE A 736 45.06 44.07 -9.54
C ILE A 736 44.29 44.37 -10.83
N ILE A 737 44.58 43.65 -11.91
CA ILE A 737 43.87 43.82 -13.19
C ILE A 737 42.38 43.53 -12.98
N ARG A 738 42.07 42.41 -12.36
CA ARG A 738 40.68 41.97 -12.18
C ARG A 738 39.86 42.89 -11.24
N ARG A 739 40.47 43.43 -10.16
CA ARG A 739 39.79 44.34 -9.24
C ARG A 739 39.33 45.63 -9.90
N ASN A 740 40.06 46.06 -10.94
CA ASN A 740 39.73 47.23 -11.74
C ASN A 740 38.93 46.87 -13.04
N SER A 741 38.26 45.70 -13.10
CA SER A 741 37.45 45.24 -14.20
C SER A 741 38.22 45.04 -15.51
N GLY A 742 39.54 44.77 -15.45
CA GLY A 742 40.37 44.44 -16.61
C GLY A 742 40.18 42.98 -17.03
N TYR A 743 40.07 42.74 -18.33
CA TYR A 743 40.10 41.41 -18.91
C TYR A 743 41.54 40.98 -19.19
N LEU A 744 41.94 39.90 -18.47
CA LEU A 744 43.27 39.32 -18.70
C LEU A 744 43.26 38.53 -20.01
N ASN A 745 43.97 39.03 -21.04
CA ASN A 745 44.00 38.36 -22.32
C ASN A 745 45.03 37.19 -22.31
N LYS A 746 46.31 37.52 -22.19
CA LYS A 746 47.36 36.48 -22.22
C LYS A 746 48.63 36.95 -21.51
N PHE A 747 49.45 36.00 -21.16
CA PHE A 747 50.83 36.22 -20.71
C PHE A 747 51.78 36.19 -21.95
N LEU A 748 52.68 37.14 -22.02
CA LEU A 748 53.66 37.29 -23.08
C LEU A 748 55.06 37.07 -22.49
N GLY A 749 55.36 35.84 -22.07
CA GLY A 749 56.58 35.56 -21.31
C GLY A 749 56.45 36.18 -19.90
N ASP A 750 57.29 37.19 -19.60
CA ASP A 750 57.21 37.99 -18.37
C ASP A 750 56.27 39.17 -18.44
N GLY A 751 55.71 39.41 -19.62
CA GLY A 751 54.74 40.48 -19.88
C GLY A 751 53.28 40.01 -19.72
N ILE A 752 52.39 40.98 -19.54
CA ILE A 752 50.95 40.72 -19.41
C ILE A 752 50.24 41.64 -20.41
N MET A 753 49.39 41.03 -21.24
CA MET A 753 48.41 41.79 -22.05
C MET A 753 47.02 41.71 -21.47
N PHE A 754 46.37 42.81 -21.25
CA PHE A 754 45.03 42.93 -20.75
C PHE A 754 44.35 44.18 -21.33
N PHE A 755 43.03 44.20 -21.29
CA PHE A 755 42.27 45.34 -21.84
C PHE A 755 41.00 45.63 -21.05
N TYR A 756 40.38 46.78 -21.31
CA TYR A 756 39.20 47.30 -20.64
C TYR A 756 38.14 47.70 -21.66
N GLY A 757 36.85 47.55 -21.29
CA GLY A 757 35.71 47.88 -22.10
C GLY A 757 35.08 46.70 -22.85
N ALA A 758 35.61 45.50 -22.68
CA ALA A 758 35.06 44.22 -23.15
C ALA A 758 35.52 43.06 -22.26
N PRO A 759 34.80 41.90 -22.16
CA PRO A 759 33.53 41.62 -22.81
C PRO A 759 32.34 42.41 -22.21
N MET A 760 32.52 42.96 -21.01
CA MET A 760 31.54 43.86 -20.40
C MET A 760 31.86 45.31 -20.76
N ASP A 761 30.84 46.09 -21.12
CA ASP A 761 30.99 47.51 -21.41
C ASP A 761 31.43 48.27 -20.16
N ASN A 762 32.50 49.06 -20.31
CA ASN A 762 33.05 49.89 -19.24
C ASN A 762 33.33 51.31 -19.78
N PRO A 763 32.49 52.32 -19.51
CA PRO A 763 32.71 53.69 -19.97
C PRO A 763 33.98 54.32 -19.41
N GLU A 764 34.46 53.85 -18.25
CA GLU A 764 35.65 54.30 -17.54
C GLU A 764 36.94 53.52 -17.91
N HIS A 765 36.90 52.76 -19.02
CA HIS A 765 37.97 51.84 -19.45
C HIS A 765 39.36 52.43 -19.43
N ALA A 766 39.54 53.73 -19.88
CA ALA A 766 40.81 54.42 -19.89
C ALA A 766 41.30 54.76 -18.49
N ARG A 767 40.37 55.22 -17.62
CA ARG A 767 40.68 55.55 -16.24
C ARG A 767 41.13 54.32 -15.44
N ASP A 768 40.39 53.19 -15.65
CA ASP A 768 40.68 51.95 -14.91
C ASP A 768 42.00 51.33 -15.37
N ALA A 769 42.34 51.48 -16.64
CA ALA A 769 43.64 51.08 -17.17
C ALA A 769 44.81 51.85 -16.57
N VAL A 770 44.69 53.19 -16.43
CA VAL A 770 45.71 54.04 -15.81
C VAL A 770 45.78 53.71 -14.30
N ALA A 771 44.64 53.61 -13.62
CA ALA A 771 44.60 53.24 -12.20
C ALA A 771 45.29 51.92 -11.95
N THR A 772 45.06 50.91 -12.80
CA THR A 772 45.70 49.59 -12.71
C THR A 772 47.21 49.71 -12.86
N ALA A 773 47.70 50.43 -13.87
CA ALA A 773 49.16 50.61 -14.09
C ALA A 773 49.82 51.28 -12.91
N LEU A 774 49.21 52.31 -12.35
CA LEU A 774 49.72 53.00 -11.15
C LEU A 774 49.67 52.08 -9.93
N THR A 775 48.62 51.32 -9.71
CA THR A 775 48.52 50.38 -8.63
C THR A 775 49.54 49.23 -8.76
N MET A 776 49.86 48.79 -9.94
CA MET A 776 50.93 47.81 -10.21
C MET A 776 52.28 48.39 -9.85
N GLN A 777 52.59 49.66 -10.15
CA GLN A 777 53.86 50.29 -9.69
C GLN A 777 53.97 50.35 -8.17
N GLN A 778 52.88 50.66 -7.47
CA GLN A 778 52.86 50.68 -6.02
C GLN A 778 53.05 49.25 -5.43
N ALA A 779 52.42 48.24 -6.06
CA ALA A 779 52.57 46.84 -5.64
C ALA A 779 54.01 46.33 -5.88
N MET A 780 54.65 46.75 -6.98
CA MET A 780 56.05 46.45 -7.26
C MET A 780 57.00 47.01 -6.24
N ALA A 781 56.75 48.20 -5.70
CA ALA A 781 57.58 48.75 -4.65
C ALA A 781 57.60 47.86 -3.34
N LYS A 782 56.46 47.32 -2.97
CA LYS A 782 56.40 46.32 -1.86
C LYS A 782 57.07 45.00 -2.22
N PHE A 783 56.84 44.51 -3.43
CA PHE A 783 57.43 43.28 -3.92
C PHE A 783 58.94 43.35 -3.99
N ASN A 784 59.49 44.48 -4.40
CA ASN A 784 60.93 44.73 -4.40
C ASN A 784 61.52 44.72 -3.01
N ALA A 785 60.83 45.26 -2.02
CA ALA A 785 61.29 45.16 -0.63
C ALA A 785 61.45 43.71 -0.16
N GLU A 786 60.52 42.83 -0.58
CA GLU A 786 60.64 41.37 -0.34
C GLU A 786 61.80 40.75 -1.12
N LEU A 787 61.98 41.06 -2.40
CA LEU A 787 63.08 40.56 -3.22
C LEU A 787 64.43 40.97 -2.65
N VAL A 788 64.60 42.21 -2.23
CA VAL A 788 65.84 42.71 -1.59
C VAL A 788 66.12 41.96 -0.31
N ALA A 789 65.11 41.69 0.50
CA ALA A 789 65.26 40.91 1.74
C ALA A 789 65.67 39.43 1.43
N GLU A 790 65.31 38.93 0.26
CA GLU A 790 65.69 37.57 -0.23
C GLU A 790 67.07 37.59 -0.95
N GLY A 791 67.73 38.76 -1.04
CA GLY A 791 69.02 38.91 -1.75
C GLY A 791 68.92 38.95 -3.28
N LEU A 792 67.73 39.23 -3.78
CA LEU A 792 67.45 39.32 -5.21
C LEU A 792 67.45 40.78 -5.66
N PRO A 793 67.85 41.07 -6.93
CA PRO A 793 67.78 42.45 -7.42
C PRO A 793 66.33 42.91 -7.65
N GLU A 794 66.15 44.22 -7.53
CA GLU A 794 64.84 44.83 -7.84
C GLU A 794 64.40 44.67 -9.30
N LEU A 795 63.11 44.45 -9.46
CA LEU A 795 62.45 44.39 -10.75
C LEU A 795 61.62 45.62 -11.03
N GLY A 796 61.63 46.11 -12.24
CA GLY A 796 60.76 47.21 -12.62
C GLY A 796 59.69 46.70 -13.58
N VAL A 797 58.47 47.22 -13.42
CA VAL A 797 57.42 46.97 -14.41
C VAL A 797 57.25 48.18 -15.33
N ARG A 798 57.22 47.96 -16.62
CA ARG A 798 56.93 48.97 -17.66
C ARG A 798 55.55 48.77 -18.18
N ALA A 799 54.79 49.82 -18.43
CA ALA A 799 53.42 49.71 -18.96
C ALA A 799 53.22 50.64 -20.18
N GLY A 800 52.66 50.12 -21.24
CA GLY A 800 52.23 50.88 -22.39
C GLY A 800 50.70 50.82 -22.52
N ILE A 801 50.05 51.98 -22.45
CA ILE A 801 48.57 52.08 -22.48
C ILE A 801 48.10 52.80 -23.73
N SER A 802 47.19 52.16 -24.45
CA SER A 802 46.67 52.73 -25.69
C SER A 802 45.17 52.64 -25.76
N THR A 803 44.52 53.77 -25.99
CA THR A 803 43.03 53.82 -26.19
C THR A 803 42.75 54.14 -27.65
N GLY A 804 41.81 53.37 -28.21
CA GLY A 804 41.40 53.59 -29.60
C GLY A 804 40.39 52.53 -30.06
N ARG A 805 39.98 52.68 -31.32
CA ARG A 805 39.07 51.68 -31.93
C ARG A 805 39.78 50.38 -32.20
N MET A 806 39.28 49.29 -31.72
CA MET A 806 39.84 47.94 -31.86
C MET A 806 38.70 46.97 -32.17
N VAL A 807 39.00 45.92 -32.93
CA VAL A 807 38.11 44.80 -33.12
C VAL A 807 38.30 43.83 -31.92
N VAL A 808 37.25 43.57 -31.15
CA VAL A 808 37.25 42.62 -30.05
C VAL A 808 36.36 41.44 -30.40
N GLY A 809 36.78 40.22 -30.12
CA GLY A 809 36.06 38.98 -30.41
C GLY A 809 36.98 37.79 -30.46
N ASP A 810 36.40 36.62 -30.80
CA ASP A 810 37.12 35.39 -30.96
C ASP A 810 37.99 35.43 -32.22
N ALA A 811 39.28 35.35 -32.06
CA ALA A 811 40.24 35.30 -33.15
C ALA A 811 40.98 33.95 -33.17
N GLY A 812 40.88 33.23 -34.27
CA GLY A 812 41.51 31.91 -34.42
C GLY A 812 40.84 31.03 -35.46
N SER A 813 40.95 29.73 -35.29
CA SER A 813 40.30 28.69 -36.10
C SER A 813 39.08 28.09 -35.40
N SER A 814 38.34 27.22 -36.10
CA SER A 814 37.26 26.44 -35.51
C SER A 814 37.68 25.58 -34.31
N ASP A 815 38.93 25.18 -34.24
CA ASP A 815 39.46 24.24 -33.23
C ASP A 815 40.18 24.95 -32.08
N ALA A 816 40.63 26.20 -32.28
CA ALA A 816 41.36 27.01 -31.30
C ALA A 816 41.12 28.49 -31.55
N SER A 817 40.51 29.19 -30.62
CA SER A 817 40.30 30.64 -30.67
C SER A 817 40.61 31.27 -29.32
N ASP A 818 41.07 32.52 -29.40
CA ASP A 818 41.27 33.38 -28.23
C ASP A 818 40.34 34.58 -28.29
N TYR A 819 39.65 34.90 -27.22
CA TYR A 819 38.92 36.15 -27.11
C TYR A 819 39.94 37.29 -26.91
N THR A 820 40.16 38.11 -27.93
CA THR A 820 41.25 39.10 -27.95
C THR A 820 40.87 40.40 -28.69
N VAL A 821 41.77 41.35 -28.63
CA VAL A 821 41.61 42.64 -29.36
C VAL A 821 42.63 42.75 -30.49
N LEU A 822 42.20 43.24 -31.62
CA LEU A 822 43.02 43.46 -32.84
C LEU A 822 42.86 44.89 -33.34
N GLY A 823 43.94 45.48 -33.76
CA GLY A 823 43.93 46.84 -34.35
C GLY A 823 45.20 47.60 -34.12
N ASP A 824 45.32 48.75 -34.79
CA ASP A 824 46.52 49.61 -34.76
C ASP A 824 46.77 50.15 -33.33
N ALA A 825 45.75 50.43 -32.58
CA ALA A 825 45.86 50.85 -31.15
C ALA A 825 46.47 49.76 -30.26
N VAL A 826 46.23 48.46 -30.57
CA VAL A 826 46.85 47.35 -29.85
C VAL A 826 48.34 47.32 -30.04
N ASN A 827 48.77 47.41 -31.31
CA ASN A 827 50.21 47.48 -31.67
C ASN A 827 50.89 48.68 -31.05
N LEU A 828 50.17 49.85 -31.02
CA LEU A 828 50.70 51.06 -30.40
C LEU A 828 50.93 50.89 -28.90
N GLY A 829 50.03 50.21 -28.18
CA GLY A 829 50.17 49.86 -26.73
C GLY A 829 51.46 49.07 -26.45
N ALA A 830 51.69 48.01 -27.28
CA ALA A 830 52.94 47.19 -27.16
C ALA A 830 54.20 48.02 -27.46
N ARG A 831 54.14 48.89 -28.45
CA ARG A 831 55.30 49.81 -28.78
C ARG A 831 55.55 50.83 -27.68
N LEU A 832 54.52 51.35 -27.04
CA LEU A 832 54.67 52.26 -25.88
C LEU A 832 55.26 51.55 -24.67
N GLU A 833 54.92 50.31 -24.43
CA GLU A 833 55.56 49.50 -23.38
C GLU A 833 57.08 49.47 -23.65
N SER A 834 57.49 49.08 -24.87
CA SER A 834 58.91 49.00 -25.23
C SER A 834 59.60 50.36 -25.20
N ALA A 835 58.94 51.44 -25.59
CA ALA A 835 59.41 52.77 -25.56
C ALA A 835 59.84 53.29 -24.18
N ASN A 836 59.23 52.81 -23.10
CA ASN A 836 59.65 53.15 -21.74
C ASN A 836 61.12 52.92 -21.45
N LYS A 837 61.72 51.88 -22.11
CA LYS A 837 63.15 51.55 -21.93
C LYS A 837 64.06 52.65 -22.35
N TYR A 838 63.74 53.29 -23.54
CA TYR A 838 64.54 54.32 -24.13
C TYR A 838 64.32 55.65 -23.47
N LEU A 839 63.12 55.94 -23.04
CA LEU A 839 62.71 57.19 -22.38
C LEU A 839 63.01 57.26 -20.87
N GLY A 840 63.27 56.11 -20.29
CA GLY A 840 63.44 56.00 -18.83
C GLY A 840 62.16 56.12 -18.00
N THR A 841 61.07 56.02 -18.67
CA THR A 841 59.69 56.08 -18.05
C THR A 841 59.22 54.71 -17.59
N ARG A 842 58.14 54.65 -16.74
CA ARG A 842 57.49 53.43 -16.30
C ARG A 842 56.13 53.17 -16.90
N ILE A 843 55.38 54.23 -17.14
CA ILE A 843 54.01 54.13 -17.70
C ILE A 843 53.93 55.19 -18.85
N LEU A 844 53.80 54.71 -20.05
CA LEU A 844 53.52 55.54 -21.22
C LEU A 844 52.11 55.31 -21.71
N MET A 845 51.45 56.39 -22.11
CA MET A 845 50.08 56.32 -22.64
C MET A 845 49.80 57.27 -23.76
N THR A 846 48.87 56.90 -24.64
CA THR A 846 48.47 57.81 -25.73
C THR A 846 47.72 59.03 -25.25
N ALA A 847 47.71 60.11 -25.98
CA ALA A 847 46.94 61.30 -25.65
C ALA A 847 45.44 61.02 -25.44
N ARG A 848 44.88 60.09 -26.23
CA ARG A 848 43.48 59.69 -26.09
C ARG A 848 43.22 59.03 -24.75
N THR A 849 44.13 58.19 -24.25
CA THR A 849 44.03 57.64 -22.88
C THR A 849 44.10 58.70 -21.80
N ALA A 850 45.05 59.61 -21.93
CA ALA A 850 45.21 60.70 -20.95
C ALA A 850 43.99 61.67 -20.96
N GLU A 851 43.41 61.91 -22.13
CA GLU A 851 42.20 62.71 -22.29
C GLU A 851 40.98 62.15 -21.57
N LEU A 852 40.76 60.84 -21.77
CA LEU A 852 39.61 60.15 -21.16
C LEU A 852 39.76 59.95 -19.63
N ALA A 853 40.98 59.91 -19.12
CA ALA A 853 41.30 59.70 -17.72
C ALA A 853 41.78 60.94 -16.95
N LYS A 854 41.84 62.16 -17.63
CA LYS A 854 42.51 63.37 -17.16
C LYS A 854 42.10 63.88 -15.80
N ASP A 855 40.88 63.73 -15.35
CA ASP A 855 40.41 64.35 -14.11
C ASP A 855 40.81 63.61 -12.86
N LYS A 856 41.54 62.54 -12.94
CA LYS A 856 41.86 61.63 -11.81
C LYS A 856 43.37 61.48 -11.54
N PHE A 857 44.22 61.75 -12.51
CA PHE A 857 45.64 61.45 -12.43
C PHE A 857 46.47 62.62 -12.91
N ILE A 858 47.76 62.64 -12.51
CA ILE A 858 48.76 63.63 -12.98
C ILE A 858 49.56 63.00 -14.09
N TYR A 859 49.69 63.76 -15.16
CA TYR A 859 50.38 63.36 -16.38
C TYR A 859 51.55 64.31 -16.69
N CYS A 860 52.71 63.71 -17.05
CA CYS A 860 53.84 64.48 -17.58
C CYS A 860 53.86 64.27 -19.10
N PRO A 861 53.84 65.32 -19.91
CA PRO A 861 53.98 65.20 -21.36
C PRO A 861 55.38 64.68 -21.70
N ILE A 862 55.50 63.77 -22.65
CA ILE A 862 56.75 63.20 -23.16
C ILE A 862 57.10 63.76 -24.58
N GLY A 863 56.08 64.11 -25.33
CA GLY A 863 56.21 64.68 -26.66
C GLY A 863 55.54 63.84 -27.70
N LYS A 864 55.79 64.26 -28.97
CA LYS A 864 55.31 63.54 -30.15
C LYS A 864 56.33 62.47 -30.54
N LEU A 865 56.04 61.25 -30.36
CA LEU A 865 56.93 60.11 -30.64
C LEU A 865 56.53 59.43 -31.96
N ARG A 866 57.51 59.21 -32.87
CA ARG A 866 57.36 58.33 -34.00
C ARG A 866 57.96 56.98 -33.63
N VAL A 867 57.00 56.08 -33.25
CA VAL A 867 57.37 54.70 -32.91
C VAL A 867 57.63 53.88 -34.19
N VAL A 868 58.47 52.86 -34.10
CA VAL A 868 58.86 51.98 -35.23
C VAL A 868 57.61 51.50 -36.00
N GLY A 869 57.65 51.67 -37.34
CA GLY A 869 56.53 51.27 -38.21
C GLY A 869 55.28 52.17 -38.20
N LYS A 870 55.36 53.41 -37.69
CA LYS A 870 54.40 54.47 -37.87
C LYS A 870 55.01 55.65 -38.67
N THR A 871 54.25 56.16 -39.64
CA THR A 871 54.61 57.35 -40.44
C THR A 871 54.27 58.63 -39.68
N GLU A 872 53.26 58.59 -38.85
CA GLU A 872 52.81 59.77 -38.07
C GLU A 872 53.24 59.66 -36.64
N GLY A 873 53.69 60.73 -36.01
CA GLY A 873 54.07 60.78 -34.61
C GLY A 873 52.82 60.84 -33.72
N VAL A 874 52.83 60.08 -32.67
CA VAL A 874 51.76 60.05 -31.65
C VAL A 874 52.18 60.81 -30.40
N PHE A 875 51.37 61.73 -29.93
CA PHE A 875 51.66 62.44 -28.72
C PHE A 875 51.39 61.55 -27.48
N VAL A 876 52.41 61.44 -26.62
CA VAL A 876 52.36 60.51 -25.44
C VAL A 876 52.59 61.25 -24.13
N PHE A 877 52.03 60.67 -23.09
CA PHE A 877 52.17 61.13 -21.73
C PHE A 877 52.73 60.03 -20.82
N GLU A 878 53.45 60.43 -19.81
CA GLU A 878 53.80 59.54 -18.67
C GLU A 878 52.79 59.71 -17.56
N GLY A 879 52.33 58.62 -16.96
CA GLY A 879 51.53 58.63 -15.74
C GLY A 879 52.48 58.78 -14.51
N VAL A 880 52.28 59.81 -13.74
CA VAL A 880 53.10 60.11 -12.57
C VAL A 880 52.71 59.21 -11.41
N VAL A 881 53.68 58.40 -10.95
CA VAL A 881 53.46 57.46 -9.83
C VAL A 881 53.46 58.25 -8.52
N PRO A 882 52.49 58.07 -7.61
CA PRO A 882 52.46 58.73 -6.32
C PRO A 882 53.72 58.45 -5.48
N GLY A 883 54.31 59.47 -4.90
CA GLY A 883 55.52 59.41 -4.08
C GLY A 883 56.50 60.56 -4.26
N GLU A 884 56.38 61.32 -5.34
CA GLU A 884 57.10 62.56 -5.53
C GLU A 884 56.41 63.75 -4.80
N GLY A 885 57.18 64.75 -4.39
CA GLY A 885 56.56 65.92 -3.75
C GLY A 885 55.74 66.73 -4.76
N PRO A 886 54.57 67.27 -4.32
CA PRO A 886 53.61 67.91 -5.22
C PRO A 886 54.25 69.07 -6.00
N ASN A 887 55.19 69.80 -5.45
CA ASN A 887 55.88 70.93 -6.05
C ASN A 887 56.88 70.39 -7.09
N ASP A 888 57.67 69.34 -6.76
CA ASP A 888 58.64 68.75 -7.68
C ASP A 888 57.96 68.19 -8.90
N VAL A 889 56.80 67.56 -8.74
CA VAL A 889 56.03 67.07 -9.92
C VAL A 889 55.56 68.21 -10.81
N LYS A 890 55.10 69.31 -10.23
CA LYS A 890 54.68 70.50 -11.01
C LYS A 890 55.80 71.15 -11.75
N ASP A 891 56.97 71.34 -11.13
CA ASP A 891 58.13 71.91 -11.73
C ASP A 891 58.68 70.98 -12.85
N ARG A 892 58.69 69.62 -12.62
CA ARG A 892 59.09 68.68 -13.64
C ARG A 892 58.19 68.77 -14.87
N ILE A 893 56.86 68.84 -14.68
CA ILE A 893 55.91 68.98 -15.78
C ILE A 893 56.11 70.29 -16.55
N GLN A 894 56.38 71.40 -15.81
CA GLN A 894 56.61 72.68 -16.46
C GLN A 894 57.87 72.69 -17.34
N LEU A 895 58.99 72.19 -16.80
CA LEU A 895 60.25 72.07 -17.53
C LEU A 895 60.16 71.15 -18.72
N THR A 896 59.59 69.97 -18.54
CA THR A 896 59.37 68.97 -19.62
C THR A 896 58.49 69.57 -20.73
N THR A 897 57.43 70.31 -20.33
CA THR A 897 56.53 70.96 -21.31
C THR A 897 57.26 72.06 -22.08
N ALA A 898 58.13 72.86 -21.35
CA ALA A 898 58.96 73.90 -22.02
C ALA A 898 59.92 73.29 -23.02
N MET A 899 60.65 72.20 -22.67
CA MET A 899 61.54 71.46 -23.55
C MET A 899 60.83 70.92 -24.79
N ILE A 900 59.66 70.28 -24.61
CA ILE A 900 58.90 69.76 -25.76
C ILE A 900 58.39 70.85 -26.66
N ARG A 901 57.90 71.96 -26.12
CA ARG A 901 57.44 73.09 -26.90
C ARG A 901 58.55 73.73 -27.72
N ALA A 902 59.72 73.97 -27.11
CA ALA A 902 60.87 74.46 -27.81
C ALA A 902 61.31 73.52 -28.95
N TYR A 903 61.31 72.21 -28.71
CA TYR A 903 61.60 71.23 -29.73
C TYR A 903 60.58 71.28 -30.90
N GLN A 904 59.31 71.30 -30.60
CA GLN A 904 58.25 71.36 -31.62
C GLN A 904 58.24 72.65 -32.42
N ALA A 905 58.70 73.80 -31.82
CA ALA A 905 58.83 75.07 -32.49
C ALA A 905 60.10 75.19 -33.40
N GLY A 906 60.97 74.14 -33.33
CA GLY A 906 62.24 74.15 -34.01
C GLY A 906 63.34 75.01 -33.30
N GLU A 907 63.05 75.38 -32.05
CA GLU A 907 63.98 76.15 -31.18
C GLU A 907 64.98 75.24 -30.45
N PHE A 908 65.81 74.52 -31.24
CA PHE A 908 66.64 73.44 -30.72
C PHE A 908 67.61 73.87 -29.64
N ALA A 909 68.19 75.12 -29.75
CA ALA A 909 69.10 75.63 -28.68
C ALA A 909 68.37 75.88 -27.38
N VAL A 910 67.10 76.38 -27.42
CA VAL A 910 66.29 76.54 -26.19
C VAL A 910 65.86 75.18 -25.61
N CYS A 911 65.56 74.21 -26.46
CA CYS A 911 65.28 72.83 -26.04
C CYS A 911 66.49 72.21 -25.31
N ILE A 912 67.70 72.37 -25.71
CA ILE A 912 68.92 71.91 -25.09
C ILE A 912 69.05 72.49 -23.67
N VAL A 913 68.90 73.79 -23.45
CA VAL A 913 68.97 74.42 -22.14
C VAL A 913 67.89 73.86 -21.21
N ALA A 914 66.64 73.72 -21.67
CA ALA A 914 65.59 73.13 -20.93
C ALA A 914 65.86 71.64 -20.59
N ALA A 915 66.50 70.91 -21.47
CA ALA A 915 66.86 69.50 -21.23
C ALA A 915 67.96 69.37 -20.14
N GLU A 916 68.95 70.27 -20.17
CA GLU A 916 70.03 70.32 -19.15
C GLU A 916 69.50 70.67 -17.76
N GLU A 917 68.63 71.64 -17.68
CA GLU A 917 67.97 72.02 -16.44
C GLU A 917 67.10 70.90 -15.88
N LEU A 918 66.39 70.18 -16.79
CA LEU A 918 65.56 69.06 -16.42
C LEU A 918 66.42 67.89 -15.81
N VAL A 919 67.61 67.59 -16.38
CA VAL A 919 68.54 66.59 -15.84
C VAL A 919 69.08 66.99 -14.47
N GLU A 920 69.48 68.25 -14.38
CA GLU A 920 70.07 68.78 -13.14
C GLU A 920 69.10 68.68 -11.96
N ARG A 921 67.86 69.06 -12.22
CA ARG A 921 66.82 69.06 -11.15
C ARG A 921 66.12 67.73 -10.91
N PHE A 922 65.96 66.91 -12.01
CA PHE A 922 65.16 65.68 -11.96
C PHE A 922 65.89 64.50 -12.62
N ALA A 923 66.75 63.84 -11.92
CA ALA A 923 67.57 62.74 -12.42
C ALA A 923 66.74 61.60 -13.06
N ALA A 924 65.45 61.39 -12.62
CA ALA A 924 64.55 60.43 -13.20
C ALA A 924 64.21 60.77 -14.65
N SER A 925 64.25 62.02 -15.06
CA SER A 925 63.99 62.44 -16.45
C SER A 925 65.26 62.47 -17.35
N GLY A 926 66.37 62.03 -16.79
CA GLY A 926 67.66 62.07 -17.46
C GLY A 926 67.75 61.43 -18.85
N LYS A 927 67.13 60.26 -19.07
CA LYS A 927 67.08 59.59 -20.40
C LYS A 927 66.23 60.37 -21.40
N LEU A 928 65.05 60.84 -20.97
CA LEU A 928 64.20 61.68 -21.80
C LEU A 928 64.92 62.96 -22.25
N ALA A 929 65.53 63.68 -21.30
CA ALA A 929 66.29 64.91 -21.59
C ALA A 929 67.46 64.66 -22.47
N ALA A 930 68.27 63.60 -22.22
CA ALA A 930 69.40 63.22 -23.05
C ALA A 930 68.95 62.92 -24.50
N LEU A 931 67.82 62.25 -24.70
CA LEU A 931 67.30 62.02 -26.06
C LEU A 931 66.99 63.29 -26.77
N TYR A 932 66.28 64.22 -26.12
CA TYR A 932 65.98 65.52 -26.73
C TYR A 932 67.26 66.36 -26.99
N HIS A 933 68.16 66.31 -26.05
CA HIS A 933 69.49 66.96 -26.18
C HIS A 933 70.30 66.45 -27.38
N GLU A 934 70.45 65.10 -27.48
CA GLU A 934 71.18 64.46 -28.61
C GLU A 934 70.56 64.81 -29.99
N VAL A 935 69.22 64.66 -30.06
CA VAL A 935 68.54 64.99 -31.34
C VAL A 935 68.62 66.49 -31.73
N CYS A 936 68.47 67.37 -30.72
CA CYS A 936 68.62 68.78 -30.95
C CYS A 936 70.02 69.16 -31.33
N GLN A 937 71.07 68.59 -30.72
CA GLN A 937 72.45 68.82 -31.15
C GLN A 937 72.74 68.27 -32.54
N GLN A 938 72.14 67.16 -32.95
CA GLN A 938 72.25 66.66 -34.31
C GLN A 938 71.53 67.58 -35.27
N TYR A 939 70.35 68.14 -35.01
CA TYR A 939 69.64 69.05 -35.90
C TYR A 939 70.29 70.43 -35.99
N LEU A 940 70.98 70.88 -34.98
CA LEU A 940 71.80 72.08 -35.04
C LEU A 940 73.05 71.91 -35.95
N ARG A 941 73.60 70.70 -36.02
CA ARG A 941 74.77 70.35 -36.82
C ARG A 941 74.39 70.12 -38.29
N ASP A 942 73.39 69.20 -38.49
CA ASP A 942 73.11 68.65 -39.82
C ASP A 942 71.88 69.29 -40.45
N GLY A 943 71.15 70.16 -39.78
CA GLY A 943 69.86 70.70 -40.18
C GLY A 943 68.70 69.76 -39.83
N ALA A 944 67.55 70.30 -39.50
CA ALA A 944 66.34 69.50 -39.30
C ALA A 944 65.83 68.92 -40.64
N PRO A 945 65.26 67.72 -40.65
CA PRO A 945 64.64 67.10 -41.80
C PRO A 945 63.63 68.01 -42.47
N ALA A 946 63.49 67.97 -43.86
CA ALA A 946 62.53 68.78 -44.58
C ALA A 946 61.08 68.52 -44.19
N ASP A 947 60.76 67.31 -43.64
CA ASP A 947 59.48 66.85 -43.15
C ASP A 947 59.34 66.90 -41.61
N PHE A 948 60.14 67.79 -40.96
CA PHE A 948 60.10 67.92 -39.50
C PHE A 948 58.73 68.34 -39.03
N ASP A 949 58.08 67.45 -38.33
CA ASP A 949 56.71 67.58 -37.76
C ASP A 949 56.70 67.70 -36.24
N GLY A 950 57.84 67.94 -35.62
CA GLY A 950 57.95 67.99 -34.14
C GLY A 950 57.92 66.62 -33.48
N SER A 951 58.08 65.55 -34.24
CA SER A 951 58.17 64.17 -33.66
C SER A 951 59.62 63.71 -33.43
N ILE A 952 59.85 62.95 -32.43
CA ILE A 952 61.11 62.25 -32.17
C ILE A 952 60.98 60.81 -32.67
N THR A 953 61.89 60.40 -33.53
CA THR A 953 61.92 58.99 -34.01
C THR A 953 62.76 58.17 -33.06
N LEU A 954 62.15 57.11 -32.47
CA LEU A 954 62.85 56.16 -31.65
C LEU A 954 63.46 55.10 -32.60
N ALA A 955 64.80 55.13 -32.75
CA ALA A 955 65.52 54.17 -33.58
C ALA A 955 65.61 52.84 -32.84
N GLU A 956 65.31 51.71 -33.50
CA GLU A 956 65.70 50.40 -33.02
C GLU A 956 67.20 50.25 -33.02
N LYS A 957 67.79 49.88 -31.91
CA LYS A 957 69.12 49.23 -31.83
C LYS A 957 68.94 47.84 -31.27
#